data_51865f44eb68805ae9771f670175989b
#
_entry.id   51865f44eb68805ae9771f670175989b
#
_cell.length_a   1.000
_cell.length_b   1.000
_cell.length_c   1.000
_cell.angle_alpha   90.00
_cell.angle_beta   90.00
_cell.angle_gamma   90.00
#
_symmetry.space_group_name_H-M   'P 1'
#
loop_
_entity.id
_entity.type
_entity.pdbx_description
1 polymer ?
#
loop_
_entity_poly.entity_id
_entity_poly.type
_entity_poly.pdbx_seq_one_letter_code
_entity_poly.pdbx_strand_id
1 'polypeptide(L)'
;FGAALIAKERYKGQETTILSLEQLESFNYTTSMTRCKGCTNACLLTINKFSDGRRFISGNRCEKGIGGVKNKDHIPNLFEYKYHRMFDYEPLAPENAPRGVVGIPRVLNMYENFPFWATFFKELGYSVMLSPKSSHKIYEMGIESIPSESECYPAKISHGHIEWLLQNGAKFIFYPCIPYERNETPDANNHYNCPIVTSYAENIKNNVEALEDSSINFMNPFMAFTNEEILTKRLVEEFTALGIKEDEIKSASHKAWDELIASRNDMMKKGEETLKYMEETGRRGIVLAGRPYHVDPEINHGIPEMINSYGLAVLTEDSVSHLADVERPLIVSDQWMYHSRLYKAANFVKTRDDLDLIQLNSFGCGLDAVTTDCVSDILTKSGKIYTVLKIDEVNNLGAARIRVRSLLAAIRERSENHFERYIQPSSFNKVEFTKQMRDDNYTILCPQMSPIHFTMLQAAFNACGYNFEVMESNKSCIDTGLKYVNNDACYPSLIVVGQIMNALLSGKYDLNKTAVVISQTGGGCRATNYIGFIRRALEKAGMSQIPVLSLSLSGLEHHSGFKITPKLALKAVEACLYGDLFMRVVYRTRPYEVNPGETNALHKKWEYKLCKELSDNSFGIHRFKKNMKKIVEEFDAIPVKDIKKPRVGIVGEILVKFSPTANNNLVELLESEGAEAVMPDLVDFFLYGFRNATFKVEKLGFDKSIIRMNNLGIKAIEWMRGSAKKALIESKHFTPTADIWEMSKMAEDVVSIGNQTGEGWFLTGEMLHLIHDGVPNIICTQPFACLPNHIVGKGVIKKLRAQHPEANIVAVDYDPGASEVNQLNRIKLMLATANKKIGKK
;
A
#
# COMPACT_ATOMS: atom_id res chain seq x y z
N PHE A 1 -24.33 -30.63 -8.92
CA PHE A 1 -24.03 -32.03 -9.25
C PHE A 1 -23.07 -32.65 -8.25
N GLY A 2 -21.93 -32.01 -7.94
CA GLY A 2 -20.96 -32.51 -6.97
C GLY A 2 -21.53 -32.74 -5.56
N ALA A 3 -22.36 -31.83 -5.04
CA ALA A 3 -23.03 -32.00 -3.74
C ALA A 3 -23.96 -33.24 -3.72
N ALA A 4 -24.64 -33.53 -4.84
CA ALA A 4 -25.47 -34.70 -4.95
C ALA A 4 -24.66 -36.00 -4.95
N LEU A 5 -23.48 -36.02 -5.59
CA LEU A 5 -22.57 -37.17 -5.58
C LEU A 5 -22.02 -37.42 -4.16
N ILE A 6 -21.61 -36.38 -3.45
CA ILE A 6 -21.15 -36.47 -2.06
C ILE A 6 -22.28 -36.95 -1.16
N ALA A 7 -23.50 -36.44 -1.33
CA ALA A 7 -24.67 -36.90 -0.57
C ALA A 7 -24.95 -38.39 -0.84
N LYS A 8 -24.85 -38.85 -2.10
CA LYS A 8 -24.98 -40.25 -2.45
C LYS A 8 -23.92 -41.14 -1.83
N GLU A 9 -22.66 -40.69 -1.82
CA GLU A 9 -21.52 -41.40 -1.22
C GLU A 9 -21.68 -41.53 0.30
N ARG A 10 -22.19 -40.48 0.94
CA ARG A 10 -22.40 -40.43 2.39
C ARG A 10 -23.71 -41.06 2.86
N TYR A 11 -24.57 -41.43 1.96
CA TYR A 11 -25.86 -42.08 2.30
C TYR A 11 -25.62 -43.50 2.80
N LYS A 12 -25.94 -43.74 4.08
CA LYS A 12 -25.84 -45.04 4.77
C LYS A 12 -27.19 -45.58 5.21
N GLY A 13 -28.28 -45.25 4.45
CA GLY A 13 -29.62 -45.70 4.78
C GLY A 13 -30.33 -44.81 5.82
N GLN A 14 -29.87 -43.57 6.05
CA GLN A 14 -30.55 -42.64 6.96
C GLN A 14 -31.95 -42.32 6.44
N GLU A 15 -32.90 -42.17 7.36
CA GLU A 15 -34.23 -41.68 7.04
C GLU A 15 -34.17 -40.28 6.44
N THR A 16 -35.03 -40.02 5.48
CA THR A 16 -35.13 -38.69 4.89
C THR A 16 -35.67 -37.67 5.88
N THR A 17 -35.06 -36.45 5.88
CA THR A 17 -35.56 -35.28 6.62
C THR A 17 -36.51 -34.44 5.77
N ILE A 18 -36.80 -34.83 4.55
CA ILE A 18 -37.78 -34.17 3.66
C ILE A 18 -39.18 -34.36 4.24
N LEU A 19 -39.93 -33.27 4.34
CA LEU A 19 -41.31 -33.30 4.81
C LEU A 19 -42.17 -34.23 3.91
N SER A 20 -43.11 -34.98 4.51
CA SER A 20 -44.07 -35.74 3.76
C SER A 20 -44.98 -34.83 2.90
N LEU A 21 -45.68 -35.40 1.90
CA LEU A 21 -46.62 -34.65 1.08
C LEU A 21 -47.69 -33.95 1.93
N GLU A 22 -48.23 -34.64 2.94
CA GLU A 22 -49.22 -34.07 3.87
C GLU A 22 -48.65 -32.92 4.70
N GLN A 23 -47.39 -33.06 5.12
CA GLN A 23 -46.69 -31.98 5.85
C GLN A 23 -46.37 -30.80 4.94
N LEU A 24 -46.04 -31.02 3.66
CA LEU A 24 -45.82 -29.98 2.66
C LEU A 24 -47.13 -29.24 2.33
N GLU A 25 -48.26 -29.93 2.19
CA GLU A 25 -49.56 -29.33 1.93
C GLU A 25 -50.04 -28.46 3.12
N SER A 26 -49.72 -28.86 4.35
CA SER A 26 -50.04 -28.10 5.56
C SER A 26 -48.97 -27.05 5.93
N PHE A 27 -47.89 -26.97 5.18
CA PHE A 27 -46.75 -26.10 5.50
C PHE A 27 -47.07 -24.64 5.16
N ASN A 28 -47.33 -23.85 6.20
CA ASN A 28 -47.59 -22.44 6.08
C ASN A 28 -46.58 -21.61 6.90
N TYR A 29 -46.40 -20.38 6.50
CA TYR A 29 -45.58 -19.43 7.26
C TYR A 29 -46.21 -18.04 7.28
N THR A 30 -45.96 -17.30 8.32
CA THR A 30 -46.34 -15.89 8.46
C THR A 30 -45.11 -15.02 8.49
N THR A 31 -45.14 -13.94 7.72
CA THR A 31 -44.03 -12.98 7.66
C THR A 31 -44.40 -11.74 8.44
N SER A 32 -43.49 -11.29 9.30
CA SER A 32 -43.57 -10.00 9.99
C SER A 32 -42.27 -9.23 9.83
N MET A 33 -42.35 -7.91 9.80
CA MET A 33 -41.21 -7.03 9.71
C MET A 33 -41.06 -6.23 10.99
N THR A 34 -39.83 -6.06 11.48
CA THR A 34 -39.53 -5.23 12.65
C THR A 34 -38.14 -4.61 12.51
N ARG A 35 -37.90 -3.51 13.24
CA ARG A 35 -36.57 -2.95 13.32
C ARG A 35 -35.82 -3.51 14.52
N CYS A 36 -34.57 -3.94 14.31
CA CYS A 36 -33.67 -4.37 15.36
C CYS A 36 -33.39 -3.21 16.33
N LYS A 37 -33.49 -3.49 17.63
CA LYS A 37 -33.18 -2.53 18.69
C LYS A 37 -31.80 -2.75 19.32
N GLY A 38 -30.96 -3.62 18.73
CA GLY A 38 -29.70 -4.05 19.31
C GLY A 38 -28.54 -3.06 19.15
N CYS A 39 -28.64 -2.11 18.19
CA CYS A 39 -27.64 -1.07 17.92
C CYS A 39 -28.23 0.05 17.06
N THR A 40 -27.46 1.10 16.82
CA THR A 40 -27.87 2.28 16.02
C THR A 40 -28.22 1.98 14.57
N ASN A 41 -27.74 0.84 14.00
CA ASN A 41 -28.05 0.44 12.62
C ASN A 41 -29.52 0.12 12.39
N ALA A 42 -30.29 -0.16 13.46
CA ALA A 42 -31.75 -0.37 13.40
C ALA A 42 -32.22 -1.22 12.19
N CYS A 43 -31.51 -2.31 11.89
CA CYS A 43 -31.74 -3.14 10.72
C CYS A 43 -33.22 -3.55 10.60
N LEU A 44 -33.77 -3.47 9.38
CA LEU A 44 -35.10 -4.00 9.09
C LEU A 44 -35.03 -5.53 9.04
N LEU A 45 -35.66 -6.20 10.00
CA LEU A 45 -35.70 -7.65 10.10
C LEU A 45 -36.97 -8.17 9.50
N THR A 46 -36.86 -9.20 8.68
CA THR A 46 -37.98 -10.03 8.21
C THR A 46 -37.98 -11.32 9.02
N ILE A 47 -39.06 -11.56 9.75
CA ILE A 47 -39.25 -12.72 10.62
C ILE A 47 -40.31 -13.63 9.96
N ASN A 48 -39.88 -14.78 9.48
CA ASN A 48 -40.78 -15.84 9.00
C ASN A 48 -40.99 -16.82 10.15
N LYS A 49 -42.26 -17.01 10.54
CA LYS A 49 -42.65 -18.04 11.50
C LYS A 49 -43.36 -19.14 10.72
N PHE A 50 -42.84 -20.35 10.83
CA PHE A 50 -43.39 -21.52 10.20
C PHE A 50 -44.42 -22.23 11.07
N SER A 51 -45.33 -22.98 10.45
CA SER A 51 -46.39 -23.75 11.14
C SER A 51 -45.87 -24.77 12.16
N ASP A 52 -44.63 -25.22 11.98
CA ASP A 52 -43.96 -26.15 12.90
C ASP A 52 -43.27 -25.44 14.09
N GLY A 53 -43.48 -24.13 14.27
CA GLY A 53 -42.93 -23.33 15.37
C GLY A 53 -41.51 -22.80 15.09
N ARG A 54 -40.83 -23.24 14.05
CA ARG A 54 -39.51 -22.68 13.65
C ARG A 54 -39.64 -21.20 13.26
N ARG A 55 -38.53 -20.47 13.45
CA ARG A 55 -38.43 -19.08 13.00
C ARG A 55 -37.18 -18.91 12.12
N PHE A 56 -37.35 -18.16 11.05
CA PHE A 56 -36.23 -17.70 10.25
C PHE A 56 -36.24 -16.19 10.22
N ILE A 57 -35.12 -15.57 10.60
CA ILE A 57 -34.95 -14.12 10.62
C ILE A 57 -33.90 -13.76 9.57
N SER A 58 -34.25 -12.82 8.71
CA SER A 58 -33.36 -12.27 7.68
C SER A 58 -33.33 -10.75 7.75
N GLY A 59 -32.40 -10.11 7.00
CA GLY A 59 -32.20 -8.66 7.04
C GLY A 59 -31.36 -8.18 8.21
N ASN A 60 -30.94 -9.09 9.11
CA ASN A 60 -30.00 -8.76 10.20
C ASN A 60 -28.59 -8.60 9.66
N ARG A 61 -27.92 -7.53 10.10
CA ARG A 61 -26.50 -7.28 9.80
C ARG A 61 -25.54 -7.85 10.86
N CYS A 62 -26.05 -8.32 11.97
CA CYS A 62 -25.30 -8.97 13.07
C CYS A 62 -26.17 -9.96 13.86
N GLU A 63 -25.56 -10.73 14.75
CA GLU A 63 -26.25 -11.75 15.59
C GLU A 63 -27.26 -11.13 16.57
N LYS A 64 -27.10 -9.87 16.95
CA LYS A 64 -28.06 -9.16 17.82
C LYS A 64 -29.50 -9.15 17.24
N GLY A 65 -29.58 -9.09 15.90
CA GLY A 65 -30.88 -9.08 15.21
C GLY A 65 -31.64 -10.41 15.25
N ILE A 66 -30.96 -11.54 15.44
CA ILE A 66 -31.56 -12.87 15.53
C ILE A 66 -31.82 -13.32 16.98
N GLY A 67 -31.55 -12.46 17.95
CA GLY A 67 -31.67 -12.82 19.35
C GLY A 67 -30.56 -13.81 19.75
N GLY A 68 -29.30 -13.51 19.35
CA GLY A 68 -28.16 -14.37 19.54
C GLY A 68 -28.17 -15.02 20.92
N VAL A 69 -27.91 -16.30 20.96
CA VAL A 69 -27.83 -17.09 22.20
C VAL A 69 -26.78 -16.41 23.06
N LYS A 70 -27.19 -15.74 24.14
CA LYS A 70 -26.25 -15.36 25.17
C LYS A 70 -25.69 -16.67 25.69
N ASN A 71 -24.49 -17.02 25.24
CA ASN A 71 -23.78 -18.15 25.79
C ASN A 71 -23.68 -17.90 27.29
N LYS A 72 -24.26 -18.79 28.08
CA LYS A 72 -24.21 -18.69 29.55
C LYS A 72 -22.79 -18.93 30.09
N ASP A 73 -21.95 -19.54 29.26
CA ASP A 73 -20.54 -19.74 29.55
C ASP A 73 -19.75 -18.51 29.08
N HIS A 74 -18.98 -17.89 29.93
CA HIS A 74 -18.07 -16.79 29.59
C HIS A 74 -16.86 -17.31 28.81
N ILE A 75 -17.08 -17.59 27.51
CA ILE A 75 -15.98 -17.99 26.60
C ILE A 75 -15.16 -16.73 26.25
N PRO A 76 -13.82 -16.77 26.39
CA PRO A 76 -12.96 -15.62 26.14
C PRO A 76 -13.12 -15.05 24.73
N ASN A 77 -13.29 -13.71 24.65
CA ASN A 77 -13.28 -12.93 23.43
C ASN A 77 -12.27 -11.78 23.58
N LEU A 78 -11.06 -11.97 23.07
CA LEU A 78 -9.99 -10.99 23.23
C LEU A 78 -10.14 -9.75 22.32
N PHE A 79 -11.03 -9.77 21.34
CA PHE A 79 -11.38 -8.55 20.59
C PHE A 79 -12.11 -7.53 21.47
N GLU A 80 -13.09 -8.00 22.24
CA GLU A 80 -13.81 -7.17 23.20
C GLU A 80 -12.88 -6.70 24.33
N TYR A 81 -12.06 -7.61 24.87
CA TYR A 81 -11.08 -7.28 25.91
C TYR A 81 -10.09 -6.23 25.42
N LYS A 82 -9.49 -6.42 24.23
CA LYS A 82 -8.54 -5.46 23.62
C LYS A 82 -9.17 -4.10 23.39
N TYR A 83 -10.42 -4.07 22.91
CA TYR A 83 -11.13 -2.81 22.70
C TYR A 83 -11.19 -1.99 23.99
N HIS A 84 -11.60 -2.61 25.09
CA HIS A 84 -11.67 -1.98 26.41
C HIS A 84 -10.29 -1.62 26.95
N ARG A 85 -9.31 -2.50 26.79
CA ARG A 85 -7.94 -2.23 27.25
C ARG A 85 -7.29 -1.05 26.53
N MET A 86 -7.62 -0.86 25.27
CA MET A 86 -7.06 0.25 24.47
C MET A 86 -7.74 1.60 24.78
N PHE A 87 -9.03 1.63 25.12
CA PHE A 87 -9.78 2.88 25.12
C PHE A 87 -10.43 3.28 26.45
N ASP A 88 -10.50 2.40 27.45
CA ASP A 88 -11.15 2.72 28.74
C ASP A 88 -10.17 3.46 29.66
N TYR A 89 -9.80 4.67 29.26
CA TYR A 89 -8.99 5.61 30.03
C TYR A 89 -9.87 6.78 30.49
N GLU A 90 -9.84 7.07 31.79
CA GLU A 90 -10.57 8.21 32.37
C GLU A 90 -9.84 9.52 32.03
N PRO A 91 -10.46 10.43 31.29
CA PRO A 91 -9.90 11.74 31.01
C PRO A 91 -9.82 12.59 32.29
N LEU A 92 -8.94 13.58 32.28
CA LEU A 92 -8.98 14.60 33.35
C LEU A 92 -10.32 15.34 33.30
N ALA A 93 -10.90 15.59 34.48
CA ALA A 93 -12.06 16.47 34.58
C ALA A 93 -11.66 17.90 34.12
N PRO A 94 -12.56 18.64 33.47
CA PRO A 94 -12.23 19.96 32.91
C PRO A 94 -11.58 20.93 33.90
N GLU A 95 -12.00 20.92 35.15
CA GLU A 95 -11.42 21.70 36.25
C GLU A 95 -9.98 21.31 36.61
N ASN A 96 -9.58 20.10 36.30
CA ASN A 96 -8.23 19.56 36.54
C ASN A 96 -7.36 19.56 35.28
N ALA A 97 -7.84 20.15 34.20
CA ALA A 97 -7.16 20.21 32.91
C ALA A 97 -6.71 21.65 32.55
N PRO A 98 -5.63 22.15 33.15
CA PRO A 98 -5.19 23.54 32.98
C PRO A 98 -4.80 23.91 31.55
N ARG A 99 -4.51 22.93 30.72
CA ARG A 99 -4.17 23.11 29.30
C ARG A 99 -5.34 22.91 28.34
N GLY A 100 -6.55 22.65 28.88
CA GLY A 100 -7.76 22.51 28.11
C GLY A 100 -7.96 21.11 27.54
N VAL A 101 -8.67 21.04 26.42
CA VAL A 101 -9.10 19.79 25.81
C VAL A 101 -8.27 19.51 24.55
N VAL A 102 -7.81 18.25 24.40
CA VAL A 102 -7.26 17.72 23.15
C VAL A 102 -8.19 16.65 22.58
N GLY A 103 -8.60 16.85 21.32
CA GLY A 103 -9.39 15.86 20.56
C GLY A 103 -8.47 14.79 19.95
N ILE A 104 -8.79 13.52 20.17
CA ILE A 104 -8.10 12.39 19.55
C ILE A 104 -9.12 11.53 18.80
N PRO A 105 -8.95 11.29 17.48
CA PRO A 105 -9.83 10.41 16.73
C PRO A 105 -9.57 8.93 17.09
N ARG A 106 -10.63 8.15 17.27
CA ARG A 106 -10.56 6.70 17.54
C ARG A 106 -10.41 5.94 16.22
N VAL A 107 -9.23 6.00 15.61
CA VAL A 107 -9.02 5.49 14.25
C VAL A 107 -7.64 4.86 14.09
N LEU A 108 -7.54 3.94 13.13
CA LEU A 108 -6.28 3.36 12.63
C LEU A 108 -5.30 3.01 13.77
N ASN A 109 -4.15 3.68 13.86
CA ASN A 109 -3.12 3.39 14.87
C ASN A 109 -3.51 3.71 16.31
N MET A 110 -4.60 4.44 16.52
CA MET A 110 -5.09 4.64 17.88
C MET A 110 -5.56 3.33 18.54
N TYR A 111 -5.91 2.33 17.75
CA TYR A 111 -6.20 0.97 18.24
C TYR A 111 -4.96 0.20 18.73
N GLU A 112 -3.77 0.80 18.63
CA GLU A 112 -2.52 0.29 19.20
C GLU A 112 -1.89 1.28 20.16
N ASN A 113 -1.84 2.56 19.80
CA ASN A 113 -1.01 3.57 20.46
C ASN A 113 -1.81 4.49 21.38
N PHE A 114 -3.13 4.34 21.51
CA PHE A 114 -3.95 5.20 22.38
C PHE A 114 -3.55 5.14 23.85
N PRO A 115 -3.15 3.99 24.45
CA PRO A 115 -2.64 3.95 25.82
C PRO A 115 -1.50 4.94 26.08
N PHE A 116 -0.59 5.09 25.10
CA PHE A 116 0.47 6.09 25.15
C PHE A 116 -0.11 7.53 25.15
N TRP A 117 -0.98 7.82 24.18
CA TRP A 117 -1.49 9.18 24.00
C TRP A 117 -2.40 9.63 25.12
N ALA A 118 -3.25 8.74 25.63
CA ALA A 118 -4.12 9.03 26.77
C ALA A 118 -3.30 9.40 28.01
N THR A 119 -2.25 8.63 28.31
CA THR A 119 -1.35 8.87 29.44
C THR A 119 -0.52 10.13 29.21
N PHE A 120 0.07 10.31 28.04
CA PHE A 120 0.90 11.46 27.71
C PHE A 120 0.15 12.79 27.89
N PHE A 121 -1.04 12.92 27.31
CA PHE A 121 -1.82 14.15 27.42
C PHE A 121 -2.35 14.39 28.81
N LYS A 122 -2.74 13.31 29.52
CA LYS A 122 -3.17 13.40 30.93
C LYS A 122 -2.05 13.92 31.82
N GLU A 123 -0.83 13.39 31.69
CA GLU A 123 0.34 13.84 32.44
C GLU A 123 0.75 15.29 32.10
N LEU A 124 0.51 15.75 30.89
CA LEU A 124 0.69 17.13 30.51
C LEU A 124 -0.44 18.06 30.97
N GLY A 125 -1.49 17.54 31.63
CA GLY A 125 -2.61 18.34 32.11
C GLY A 125 -3.65 18.73 31.05
N TYR A 126 -3.81 17.92 29.99
CA TYR A 126 -4.92 18.02 29.04
C TYR A 126 -6.05 17.04 29.41
N SER A 127 -7.29 17.45 29.16
CA SER A 127 -8.41 16.51 29.11
C SER A 127 -8.53 15.92 27.71
N VAL A 128 -8.53 14.60 27.60
CA VAL A 128 -8.61 13.92 26.32
C VAL A 128 -10.06 13.72 25.90
N MET A 129 -10.47 14.37 24.80
CA MET A 129 -11.74 14.13 24.13
C MET A 129 -11.53 13.06 23.07
N LEU A 130 -11.78 11.79 23.41
CA LEU A 130 -11.75 10.69 22.46
C LEU A 130 -13.03 10.66 21.66
N SER A 131 -12.98 10.58 20.31
CA SER A 131 -14.17 10.41 19.48
C SER A 131 -14.91 9.11 19.83
N PRO A 132 -16.24 9.02 19.61
CA PRO A 132 -17.05 7.90 20.10
C PRO A 132 -16.70 6.60 19.40
N LYS A 133 -17.35 5.51 19.85
CA LYS A 133 -17.35 4.22 19.15
C LYS A 133 -17.76 4.39 17.70
N SER A 134 -17.05 3.77 16.79
CA SER A 134 -17.38 3.84 15.36
C SER A 134 -18.78 3.26 15.10
N SER A 135 -19.45 3.86 14.14
CA SER A 135 -20.77 3.46 13.66
C SER A 135 -20.98 3.97 12.24
N HIS A 136 -21.95 3.41 11.53
CA HIS A 136 -22.29 3.89 10.20
C HIS A 136 -22.67 5.39 10.20
N LYS A 137 -23.28 5.88 11.29
CA LYS A 137 -23.57 7.32 11.48
C LYS A 137 -22.29 8.17 11.51
N ILE A 138 -21.23 7.69 12.16
CA ILE A 138 -19.93 8.37 12.16
C ILE A 138 -19.35 8.38 10.75
N TYR A 139 -19.42 7.26 10.01
CA TYR A 139 -18.97 7.21 8.62
C TYR A 139 -19.71 8.23 7.74
N GLU A 140 -21.05 8.30 7.84
CA GLU A 140 -21.87 9.25 7.09
C GLU A 140 -21.52 10.72 7.35
N MET A 141 -21.06 11.07 8.56
CA MET A 141 -20.64 12.45 8.88
C MET A 141 -19.43 12.91 8.05
N GLY A 142 -18.55 12.00 7.65
CA GLY A 142 -17.32 12.35 6.94
C GLY A 142 -17.35 12.06 5.43
N ILE A 143 -18.42 11.48 4.89
CA ILE A 143 -18.45 10.93 3.53
C ILE A 143 -18.10 11.95 2.44
N GLU A 144 -18.50 13.21 2.59
CA GLU A 144 -18.28 14.27 1.60
C GLU A 144 -16.82 14.70 1.51
N SER A 145 -16.03 14.46 2.55
CA SER A 145 -14.59 14.80 2.58
C SER A 145 -13.68 13.67 2.12
N ILE A 146 -14.21 12.49 1.80
CA ILE A 146 -13.43 11.34 1.31
C ILE A 146 -13.02 11.56 -0.14
N PRO A 147 -11.71 11.70 -0.47
CA PRO A 147 -11.28 12.05 -1.83
C PRO A 147 -11.27 10.86 -2.79
N SER A 148 -11.35 9.62 -2.28
CA SER A 148 -11.26 8.40 -3.09
C SER A 148 -12.15 7.29 -2.58
N GLU A 149 -13.04 6.78 -3.45
CA GLU A 149 -13.94 5.66 -3.13
C GLU A 149 -13.18 4.34 -2.90
N SER A 150 -12.01 4.17 -3.51
CA SER A 150 -11.20 2.94 -3.43
C SER A 150 -10.30 2.86 -2.19
N GLU A 151 -10.35 3.82 -1.29
CA GLU A 151 -9.69 3.73 0.01
C GLU A 151 -10.33 2.67 0.89
N CYS A 152 -9.55 2.04 1.77
CA CYS A 152 -10.08 1.04 2.69
C CYS A 152 -11.03 1.67 3.72
N TYR A 153 -12.06 0.92 4.11
CA TYR A 153 -13.09 1.39 5.04
C TYR A 153 -12.54 1.92 6.38
N PRO A 154 -11.53 1.26 7.01
CA PRO A 154 -10.90 1.78 8.22
C PRO A 154 -10.31 3.19 8.08
N ALA A 155 -9.84 3.54 6.89
CA ALA A 155 -9.34 4.89 6.61
C ALA A 155 -10.49 5.87 6.39
N LYS A 156 -11.48 5.52 5.58
CA LYS A 156 -12.64 6.37 5.27
C LYS A 156 -13.39 6.82 6.53
N ILE A 157 -13.59 5.94 7.49
CA ILE A 157 -14.31 6.26 8.73
C ILE A 157 -13.62 7.34 9.57
N SER A 158 -12.30 7.55 9.35
CA SER A 158 -11.52 8.57 10.05
C SER A 158 -12.04 9.98 9.80
N HIS A 159 -12.57 10.26 8.62
CA HIS A 159 -13.18 11.55 8.29
C HIS A 159 -14.35 11.88 9.23
N GLY A 160 -15.23 10.91 9.46
CA GLY A 160 -16.37 11.10 10.37
C GLY A 160 -15.95 11.29 11.83
N HIS A 161 -14.88 10.67 12.29
CA HIS A 161 -14.35 10.88 13.63
C HIS A 161 -13.80 12.29 13.82
N ILE A 162 -13.15 12.85 12.80
CA ILE A 162 -12.67 14.24 12.84
C ILE A 162 -13.84 15.22 12.80
N GLU A 163 -14.82 15.01 11.92
CA GLU A 163 -16.04 15.82 11.87
C GLU A 163 -16.77 15.80 13.23
N TRP A 164 -16.86 14.65 13.88
CA TRP A 164 -17.48 14.55 15.20
C TRP A 164 -16.70 15.37 16.25
N LEU A 165 -15.36 15.31 16.27
CA LEU A 165 -14.55 16.11 17.19
C LEU A 165 -14.79 17.61 16.99
N LEU A 166 -14.81 18.06 15.75
CA LEU A 166 -15.06 19.46 15.39
C LEU A 166 -16.46 19.92 15.83
N GLN A 167 -17.49 19.12 15.55
CA GLN A 167 -18.88 19.43 15.96
C GLN A 167 -19.07 19.43 17.48
N ASN A 168 -18.23 18.71 18.23
CA ASN A 168 -18.25 18.71 19.69
C ASN A 168 -17.27 19.72 20.31
N GLY A 169 -16.76 20.66 19.51
CA GLY A 169 -16.02 21.84 19.96
C GLY A 169 -14.54 21.62 20.23
N ALA A 170 -13.93 20.53 19.75
CA ALA A 170 -12.49 20.35 19.83
C ALA A 170 -11.76 21.42 19.03
N LYS A 171 -10.96 22.26 19.70
CA LYS A 171 -10.14 23.32 19.09
C LYS A 171 -8.70 22.89 18.88
N PHE A 172 -8.23 21.92 19.64
CA PHE A 172 -6.95 21.27 19.47
C PHE A 172 -7.20 19.78 19.17
N ILE A 173 -6.82 19.33 17.98
CA ILE A 173 -6.96 17.93 17.53
C ILE A 173 -5.57 17.39 17.25
N PHE A 174 -5.25 16.23 17.85
CA PHE A 174 -3.97 15.56 17.67
C PHE A 174 -4.16 14.23 16.93
N TYR A 175 -3.53 14.12 15.74
CA TYR A 175 -3.54 12.92 14.92
C TYR A 175 -2.18 12.75 14.23
N PRO A 176 -1.20 12.11 14.90
CA PRO A 176 0.18 12.00 14.38
C PRO A 176 0.30 11.03 13.21
N CYS A 177 1.27 11.28 12.36
CA CYS A 177 1.71 10.42 11.27
C CYS A 177 2.84 9.50 11.77
N ILE A 178 2.61 8.17 11.76
CA ILE A 178 3.55 7.18 12.32
C ILE A 178 4.09 6.26 11.22
N PRO A 179 5.25 6.57 10.60
CA PRO A 179 5.85 5.71 9.58
C PRO A 179 6.51 4.45 10.13
N TYR A 180 7.03 4.48 11.36
CA TYR A 180 7.75 3.38 12.00
C TYR A 180 7.12 3.04 13.35
N GLU A 181 6.75 1.79 13.51
CA GLU A 181 6.31 1.22 14.78
C GLU A 181 7.50 0.65 15.56
N ARG A 182 7.27 0.07 16.74
CA ARG A 182 8.32 -0.58 17.52
C ARG A 182 8.89 -1.78 16.75
N ASN A 183 10.18 -1.99 16.87
CA ASN A 183 10.83 -3.16 16.28
C ASN A 183 10.62 -4.39 17.18
N GLU A 184 9.48 -5.07 17.04
CA GLU A 184 9.13 -6.29 17.78
C GLU A 184 9.73 -7.57 17.14
N THR A 185 10.30 -7.45 15.96
CA THR A 185 10.91 -8.56 15.23
C THR A 185 12.25 -8.11 14.66
N PRO A 186 13.33 -8.21 15.44
CA PRO A 186 14.66 -7.72 15.03
C PRO A 186 15.18 -8.31 13.71
N ASP A 187 14.76 -9.54 13.39
CA ASP A 187 15.15 -10.26 12.15
C ASP A 187 14.29 -9.86 10.94
N ALA A 188 13.29 -9.00 11.10
CA ALA A 188 12.52 -8.46 9.98
C ALA A 188 13.35 -7.43 9.21
N ASN A 189 13.07 -7.26 7.92
CA ASN A 189 13.76 -6.28 7.08
C ASN A 189 13.47 -4.83 7.49
N ASN A 190 12.29 -4.57 8.08
CA ASN A 190 11.89 -3.27 8.59
C ASN A 190 10.66 -3.40 9.52
N HIS A 191 10.23 -2.28 10.11
CA HIS A 191 9.08 -2.19 11.01
C HIS A 191 8.15 -1.03 10.61
N TYR A 192 7.91 -0.88 9.29
CA TYR A 192 7.01 0.13 8.74
C TYR A 192 5.57 -0.07 9.20
N ASN A 193 4.84 1.04 9.18
CA ASN A 193 3.39 1.02 9.17
C ASN A 193 2.83 0.91 7.75
N CYS A 194 1.53 0.67 7.62
CA CYS A 194 0.83 0.80 6.35
C CYS A 194 0.93 2.25 5.84
N PRO A 195 1.18 2.50 4.55
CA PRO A 195 1.26 3.85 3.99
C PRO A 195 0.03 4.72 4.26
N ILE A 196 -1.16 4.14 4.23
CA ILE A 196 -2.41 4.84 4.58
C ILE A 196 -2.39 5.23 6.06
N VAL A 197 -2.13 4.27 6.95
CA VAL A 197 -2.07 4.52 8.39
C VAL A 197 -1.01 5.57 8.73
N THR A 198 0.14 5.51 8.08
CA THR A 198 1.24 6.47 8.25
C THR A 198 0.79 7.91 8.02
N SER A 199 0.05 8.17 6.95
CA SER A 199 -0.11 9.51 6.40
C SER A 199 -1.56 9.97 6.27
N TYR A 200 -2.53 9.23 6.81
CA TYR A 200 -3.95 9.56 6.59
C TYR A 200 -4.35 10.89 7.22
N ALA A 201 -3.67 11.32 8.27
CA ALA A 201 -3.86 12.66 8.85
C ALA A 201 -3.58 13.80 7.83
N GLU A 202 -2.65 13.59 6.87
CA GLU A 202 -2.41 14.53 5.77
C GLU A 202 -3.58 14.57 4.78
N ASN A 203 -4.19 13.39 4.49
CA ASN A 203 -5.40 13.32 3.68
C ASN A 203 -6.54 14.10 4.33
N ILE A 204 -6.79 13.87 5.62
CA ILE A 204 -7.79 14.58 6.42
C ILE A 204 -7.55 16.10 6.34
N LYS A 205 -6.34 16.56 6.63
CA LYS A 205 -5.95 17.98 6.62
C LYS A 205 -6.28 18.67 5.29
N ASN A 206 -6.12 17.97 4.17
CA ASN A 206 -6.31 18.55 2.84
C ASN A 206 -7.77 18.46 2.33
N ASN A 207 -8.66 17.71 3.00
CA ASN A 207 -10.00 17.44 2.48
C ASN A 207 -11.14 17.83 3.41
N VAL A 208 -10.91 17.95 4.74
CA VAL A 208 -11.90 18.40 5.72
C VAL A 208 -11.86 19.93 5.80
N GLU A 209 -12.83 20.60 5.21
CA GLU A 209 -12.87 22.07 5.08
C GLU A 209 -12.84 22.81 6.42
N ALA A 210 -13.51 22.27 7.43
CA ALA A 210 -13.56 22.88 8.75
C ALA A 210 -12.17 22.99 9.42
N LEU A 211 -11.18 22.23 8.98
CA LEU A 211 -9.78 22.37 9.46
C LEU A 211 -9.03 23.58 8.88
N GLU A 212 -9.61 24.27 7.89
CA GLU A 212 -9.04 25.53 7.37
C GLU A 212 -9.33 26.72 8.29
N ASP A 213 -10.24 26.56 9.27
CA ASP A 213 -10.49 27.59 10.30
C ASP A 213 -9.25 27.77 11.18
N SER A 214 -8.68 28.98 11.16
CA SER A 214 -7.49 29.34 11.93
C SER A 214 -7.65 29.21 13.47
N SER A 215 -8.88 29.09 13.97
CA SER A 215 -9.15 28.83 15.40
C SER A 215 -8.93 27.35 15.79
N ILE A 216 -8.73 26.46 14.81
CA ILE A 216 -8.52 25.02 15.04
C ILE A 216 -7.04 24.68 14.86
N ASN A 217 -6.45 24.12 15.90
CA ASN A 217 -5.09 23.58 15.83
C ASN A 217 -5.17 22.09 15.51
N PHE A 218 -4.98 21.73 14.24
CA PHE A 218 -4.85 20.34 13.81
C PHE A 218 -3.38 19.94 13.74
N MET A 219 -2.91 19.18 14.73
CA MET A 219 -1.52 18.77 14.89
C MET A 219 -1.31 17.33 14.39
N ASN A 220 -0.60 17.18 13.27
CA ASN A 220 -0.35 15.89 12.62
C ASN A 220 1.16 15.63 12.35
N PRO A 221 2.03 15.71 13.36
CA PRO A 221 3.47 15.58 13.16
C PRO A 221 3.87 14.15 12.77
N PHE A 222 4.93 14.05 11.96
CA PHE A 222 5.59 12.77 11.70
C PHE A 222 6.48 12.39 12.88
N MET A 223 6.23 11.19 13.44
CA MET A 223 6.90 10.62 14.60
C MET A 223 7.20 9.13 14.39
N ALA A 224 8.21 8.60 15.06
CA ALA A 224 8.56 7.19 15.00
C ALA A 224 8.49 6.57 16.40
N PHE A 225 7.79 5.44 16.52
CA PHE A 225 7.72 4.62 17.74
C PHE A 225 8.87 3.61 17.84
N THR A 226 9.91 3.74 17.04
CA THR A 226 11.07 2.82 17.01
C THR A 226 11.58 2.49 18.39
N ASN A 227 11.77 3.51 19.25
CA ASN A 227 12.08 3.40 20.67
C ASN A 227 11.68 4.68 21.42
N GLU A 228 11.70 4.63 22.73
CA GLU A 228 11.32 5.75 23.62
C GLU A 228 12.15 7.00 23.37
N GLU A 229 13.47 6.86 23.21
CA GLU A 229 14.39 8.01 23.05
C GLU A 229 14.08 8.83 21.79
N ILE A 230 13.90 8.15 20.65
CA ILE A 230 13.56 8.80 19.37
C ILE A 230 12.21 9.51 19.47
N LEU A 231 11.21 8.84 20.04
CA LEU A 231 9.87 9.41 20.18
C LEU A 231 9.90 10.62 21.14
N THR A 232 10.53 10.50 22.33
CA THR A 232 10.61 11.57 23.31
C THR A 232 11.33 12.79 22.76
N LYS A 233 12.42 12.61 22.04
CA LYS A 233 13.11 13.72 21.36
C LYS A 233 12.17 14.46 20.41
N ARG A 234 11.40 13.73 19.63
CA ARG A 234 10.46 14.33 18.68
C ARG A 234 9.29 15.03 19.37
N LEU A 235 8.80 14.48 20.48
CA LEU A 235 7.77 15.11 21.32
C LEU A 235 8.29 16.42 21.94
N VAL A 236 9.53 16.46 22.42
CA VAL A 236 10.15 17.68 22.91
C VAL A 236 10.17 18.75 21.80
N GLU A 237 10.59 18.43 20.60
CA GLU A 237 10.59 19.38 19.47
C GLU A 237 9.19 19.97 19.19
N GLU A 238 8.14 19.14 19.19
CA GLU A 238 6.79 19.58 18.87
C GLU A 238 6.10 20.32 20.01
N PHE A 239 6.22 19.83 21.24
CA PHE A 239 5.45 20.36 22.36
C PHE A 239 6.12 21.55 23.09
N THR A 240 7.44 21.73 22.97
CA THR A 240 8.09 22.97 23.43
C THR A 240 7.63 24.19 22.64
N ALA A 241 7.28 24.01 21.36
CA ALA A 241 6.66 25.07 20.54
C ALA A 241 5.29 25.52 21.08
N LEU A 242 4.60 24.67 21.85
CA LEU A 242 3.34 24.99 22.56
C LEU A 242 3.58 25.60 23.97
N GLY A 243 4.84 25.89 24.32
CA GLY A 243 5.20 26.49 25.61
C GLY A 243 5.28 25.48 26.78
N ILE A 244 5.36 24.18 26.51
CA ILE A 244 5.49 23.15 27.55
C ILE A 244 6.98 22.91 27.83
N LYS A 245 7.33 22.78 29.10
CA LYS A 245 8.73 22.57 29.52
C LYS A 245 9.23 21.19 29.10
N GLU A 246 10.49 21.13 28.68
CA GLU A 246 11.14 19.91 28.22
C GLU A 246 11.07 18.77 29.25
N ASP A 247 11.30 19.09 30.55
CA ASP A 247 11.27 18.08 31.62
C ASP A 247 9.85 17.50 31.85
N GLU A 248 8.81 18.33 31.70
CA GLU A 248 7.42 17.86 31.75
C GLU A 248 7.11 16.91 30.58
N ILE A 249 7.57 17.25 29.38
CA ILE A 249 7.38 16.41 28.20
C ILE A 249 8.11 15.08 28.35
N LYS A 250 9.36 15.09 28.80
CA LYS A 250 10.14 13.88 29.04
C LYS A 250 9.50 12.98 30.10
N SER A 251 9.07 13.55 31.21
CA SER A 251 8.38 12.80 32.27
C SER A 251 7.07 12.18 31.79
N ALA A 252 6.26 12.96 31.06
CA ALA A 252 5.00 12.47 30.48
C ALA A 252 5.24 11.37 29.42
N SER A 253 6.26 11.53 28.58
CA SER A 253 6.65 10.55 27.57
C SER A 253 7.07 9.22 28.19
N HIS A 254 7.88 9.26 29.26
CA HIS A 254 8.32 8.05 29.97
C HIS A 254 7.15 7.27 30.57
N LYS A 255 6.27 7.94 31.32
CA LYS A 255 5.07 7.30 31.89
C LYS A 255 4.14 6.74 30.82
N ALA A 256 4.00 7.46 29.68
CA ALA A 256 3.19 7.02 28.57
C ALA A 256 3.79 5.79 27.87
N TRP A 257 5.13 5.74 27.77
CA TRP A 257 5.84 4.58 27.23
C TRP A 257 5.67 3.34 28.12
N ASP A 258 5.79 3.51 29.46
CA ASP A 258 5.54 2.44 30.42
C ASP A 258 4.12 1.88 30.28
N GLU A 259 3.11 2.76 30.14
CA GLU A 259 1.73 2.34 29.93
C GLU A 259 1.51 1.61 28.60
N LEU A 260 2.18 2.08 27.52
CA LEU A 260 2.16 1.36 26.25
C LEU A 260 2.71 -0.06 26.38
N ILE A 261 3.83 -0.22 27.08
CA ILE A 261 4.44 -1.53 27.33
C ILE A 261 3.54 -2.38 28.25
N ALA A 262 2.97 -1.78 29.30
CA ALA A 262 2.05 -2.47 30.21
C ALA A 262 0.81 -3.00 29.47
N SER A 263 0.22 -2.20 28.57
CA SER A 263 -0.93 -2.62 27.77
C SER A 263 -0.61 -3.79 26.82
N ARG A 264 0.61 -3.81 26.26
CA ARG A 264 1.08 -4.93 25.43
C ARG A 264 1.28 -6.22 26.25
N ASN A 265 1.94 -6.10 27.39
CA ASN A 265 2.19 -7.24 28.26
C ASN A 265 0.86 -7.83 28.78
N ASP A 266 -0.12 -6.98 29.05
CA ASP A 266 -1.45 -7.39 29.48
C ASP A 266 -2.17 -8.21 28.40
N MET A 267 -2.10 -7.79 27.13
CA MET A 267 -2.64 -8.55 26.01
C MET A 267 -1.96 -9.92 25.84
N MET A 268 -0.64 -9.99 25.96
CA MET A 268 0.13 -11.24 25.91
C MET A 268 -0.30 -12.20 27.04
N LYS A 269 -0.36 -11.70 28.28
CA LYS A 269 -0.82 -12.45 29.44
C LYS A 269 -2.25 -12.95 29.25
N LYS A 270 -3.13 -12.11 28.71
CA LYS A 270 -4.53 -12.49 28.46
C LYS A 270 -4.65 -13.58 27.40
N GLY A 271 -3.75 -13.56 26.40
CA GLY A 271 -3.58 -14.65 25.43
C GLY A 271 -3.22 -15.98 26.10
N GLU A 272 -2.20 -15.97 26.95
CA GLU A 272 -1.77 -17.17 27.69
C GLU A 272 -2.87 -17.71 28.64
N GLU A 273 -3.58 -16.83 29.35
CA GLU A 273 -4.74 -17.20 30.15
C GLU A 273 -5.85 -17.86 29.33
N THR A 274 -6.09 -17.36 28.11
CA THR A 274 -7.08 -17.92 27.20
C THR A 274 -6.66 -19.29 26.66
N LEU A 275 -5.39 -19.47 26.32
CA LEU A 275 -4.84 -20.78 25.92
C LEU A 275 -4.99 -21.82 27.04
N LYS A 276 -4.68 -21.43 28.28
CA LYS A 276 -4.89 -22.27 29.45
C LYS A 276 -6.36 -22.62 29.64
N TYR A 277 -7.28 -21.66 29.53
CA TYR A 277 -8.72 -21.92 29.56
C TYR A 277 -9.15 -22.94 28.49
N MET A 278 -8.59 -22.85 27.27
CA MET A 278 -8.88 -23.83 26.23
C MET A 278 -8.42 -25.23 26.60
N GLU A 279 -7.24 -25.38 27.18
CA GLU A 279 -6.69 -26.66 27.67
C GLU A 279 -7.54 -27.26 28.79
N GLU A 280 -7.91 -26.45 29.78
CA GLU A 280 -8.72 -26.89 30.95
C GLU A 280 -10.14 -27.30 30.54
N THR A 281 -10.71 -26.65 29.53
CA THR A 281 -12.11 -26.90 29.09
C THR A 281 -12.23 -27.80 27.87
N GLY A 282 -11.12 -28.19 27.23
CA GLY A 282 -11.11 -28.94 25.98
C GLY A 282 -11.73 -28.18 24.79
N ARG A 283 -11.86 -26.84 24.91
CA ARG A 283 -12.44 -26.00 23.87
C ARG A 283 -11.39 -25.63 22.81
N ARG A 284 -11.87 -25.48 21.59
CA ARG A 284 -11.06 -24.95 20.50
C ARG A 284 -11.06 -23.42 20.50
N GLY A 285 -10.05 -22.82 19.88
CA GLY A 285 -9.96 -21.38 19.66
C GLY A 285 -9.69 -21.00 18.22
N ILE A 286 -9.95 -19.74 17.93
CA ILE A 286 -9.60 -19.08 16.66
C ILE A 286 -8.71 -17.88 16.98
N VAL A 287 -7.53 -17.83 16.37
CA VAL A 287 -6.79 -16.57 16.24
C VAL A 287 -7.43 -15.80 15.08
N LEU A 288 -8.23 -14.79 15.42
CA LEU A 288 -8.81 -13.87 14.46
C LEU A 288 -7.78 -12.78 14.18
N ALA A 289 -6.97 -13.01 13.16
CA ALA A 289 -5.80 -12.19 12.85
C ALA A 289 -6.16 -11.01 11.94
N GLY A 290 -5.54 -9.86 12.17
CA GLY A 290 -5.81 -8.67 11.37
C GLY A 290 -4.86 -7.52 11.64
N ARG A 291 -5.38 -6.32 11.55
CA ARG A 291 -4.70 -5.08 11.94
C ARG A 291 -5.28 -4.59 13.27
N PRO A 292 -4.59 -3.74 14.03
CA PRO A 292 -5.12 -3.22 15.28
C PRO A 292 -6.54 -2.67 15.17
N TYR A 293 -6.84 -1.92 14.14
CA TYR A 293 -8.15 -1.31 13.89
C TYR A 293 -9.26 -2.31 13.51
N HIS A 294 -8.94 -3.59 13.23
CA HIS A 294 -9.97 -4.62 13.04
C HIS A 294 -10.69 -5.00 14.35
N VAL A 295 -10.18 -4.52 15.49
CA VAL A 295 -10.87 -4.61 16.77
C VAL A 295 -12.10 -3.71 16.84
N ASP A 296 -12.19 -2.69 16.00
CA ASP A 296 -13.36 -1.81 15.89
C ASP A 296 -14.63 -2.60 15.52
N PRO A 297 -15.70 -2.53 16.33
CA PRO A 297 -16.94 -3.26 16.07
C PRO A 297 -17.66 -2.89 14.76
N GLU A 298 -17.49 -1.66 14.27
CA GLU A 298 -18.04 -1.25 12.98
C GLU A 298 -17.25 -1.88 11.81
N ILE A 299 -15.93 -1.98 11.96
CA ILE A 299 -15.04 -2.56 10.94
C ILE A 299 -15.17 -4.08 10.91
N ASN A 300 -15.19 -4.76 12.08
CA ASN A 300 -15.28 -6.23 12.13
C ASN A 300 -16.72 -6.77 12.04
N HIS A 301 -17.72 -5.88 12.08
CA HIS A 301 -19.14 -6.20 11.90
C HIS A 301 -19.71 -7.25 12.86
N GLY A 302 -19.06 -7.54 13.99
CA GLY A 302 -19.47 -8.56 14.94
C GLY A 302 -19.02 -9.99 14.57
N ILE A 303 -18.01 -10.12 13.75
CA ILE A 303 -17.38 -11.43 13.44
C ILE A 303 -16.81 -12.10 14.68
N PRO A 304 -16.14 -11.42 15.63
CA PRO A 304 -15.65 -12.05 16.86
C PRO A 304 -16.79 -12.68 17.68
N GLU A 305 -17.89 -11.97 17.88
CA GLU A 305 -19.07 -12.46 18.60
C GLU A 305 -19.73 -13.63 17.87
N MET A 306 -19.77 -13.61 16.55
CA MET A 306 -20.27 -14.72 15.74
C MET A 306 -19.40 -15.98 15.92
N ILE A 307 -18.09 -15.86 15.90
CA ILE A 307 -17.17 -16.99 16.14
C ILE A 307 -17.35 -17.52 17.56
N ASN A 308 -17.40 -16.63 18.55
CA ASN A 308 -17.61 -16.98 19.95
C ASN A 308 -18.94 -17.68 20.20
N SER A 309 -20.00 -17.33 19.43
CA SER A 309 -21.31 -17.99 19.50
C SER A 309 -21.29 -19.48 19.07
N TYR A 310 -20.26 -19.92 18.37
CA TYR A 310 -20.04 -21.34 18.05
C TYR A 310 -19.31 -22.11 19.15
N GLY A 311 -19.08 -21.50 20.30
CA GLY A 311 -18.39 -22.14 21.42
C GLY A 311 -16.86 -22.09 21.35
N LEU A 312 -16.31 -21.21 20.49
CA LEU A 312 -14.88 -21.05 20.25
C LEU A 312 -14.34 -19.85 21.03
N ALA A 313 -13.15 -20.00 21.63
CA ALA A 313 -12.41 -18.85 22.15
C ALA A 313 -11.87 -18.01 20.97
N VAL A 314 -11.90 -16.69 21.13
CA VAL A 314 -11.39 -15.75 20.13
C VAL A 314 -10.16 -15.03 20.68
N LEU A 315 -9.01 -15.25 20.02
CA LEU A 315 -7.74 -14.63 20.32
C LEU A 315 -7.39 -13.59 19.23
N THR A 316 -6.55 -12.62 19.59
CA THR A 316 -5.95 -11.67 18.63
C THR A 316 -4.56 -12.14 18.23
N GLU A 317 -4.04 -11.66 17.09
CA GLU A 317 -2.69 -12.00 16.63
C GLU A 317 -1.61 -11.58 17.65
N ASP A 318 -1.78 -10.42 18.28
CA ASP A 318 -0.81 -9.88 19.24
C ASP A 318 -0.86 -10.58 20.61
N SER A 319 -1.95 -11.28 20.92
CA SER A 319 -2.06 -12.07 22.16
C SER A 319 -1.25 -13.37 22.12
N VAL A 320 -0.81 -13.81 20.93
CA VAL A 320 -0.08 -15.09 20.75
C VAL A 320 1.22 -14.96 19.97
N SER A 321 1.48 -13.82 19.33
CA SER A 321 2.65 -13.65 18.45
C SER A 321 4.00 -13.75 19.16
N HIS A 322 4.05 -13.54 20.48
CA HIS A 322 5.25 -13.69 21.31
C HIS A 322 5.63 -15.15 21.60
N LEU A 323 4.73 -16.10 21.33
CA LEU A 323 4.91 -17.52 21.64
C LEU A 323 5.62 -18.32 20.53
N ALA A 324 5.89 -17.71 19.39
CA ALA A 324 6.65 -18.34 18.32
C ALA A 324 7.41 -17.31 17.46
N ASP A 325 8.53 -17.75 16.90
CA ASP A 325 9.28 -16.99 15.92
C ASP A 325 8.94 -17.41 14.49
N VAL A 326 9.28 -16.54 13.54
CA VAL A 326 9.05 -16.78 12.12
C VAL A 326 10.19 -17.65 11.56
N GLU A 327 9.86 -18.75 10.89
CA GLU A 327 10.84 -19.53 10.12
C GLU A 327 11.32 -18.73 8.91
N ARG A 328 12.62 -18.48 8.84
CA ARG A 328 13.25 -17.68 7.79
C ARG A 328 14.17 -18.51 6.89
N PRO A 329 14.43 -18.04 5.66
CA PRO A 329 13.92 -16.83 5.01
C PRO A 329 12.44 -16.98 4.57
N LEU A 330 11.72 -15.85 4.55
CA LEU A 330 10.40 -15.79 3.94
C LEU A 330 10.51 -15.58 2.41
N ILE A 331 9.48 -15.97 1.68
CA ILE A 331 9.39 -15.69 0.23
C ILE A 331 9.27 -14.19 -0.05
N VAL A 332 8.73 -13.43 0.91
CA VAL A 332 8.52 -11.98 0.87
C VAL A 332 9.60 -11.24 1.67
N SER A 333 9.74 -9.93 1.44
CA SER A 333 10.46 -9.03 2.34
C SER A 333 9.55 -8.69 3.52
N ASP A 334 9.99 -9.04 4.74
CA ASP A 334 9.25 -8.78 5.98
C ASP A 334 9.53 -7.35 6.45
N GLN A 335 8.66 -6.41 6.08
CA GLN A 335 8.96 -4.98 6.25
C GLN A 335 7.91 -4.19 7.03
N TRP A 336 6.76 -4.80 7.38
CA TRP A 336 5.71 -4.13 8.13
C TRP A 336 5.50 -4.80 9.49
N MET A 337 5.51 -4.02 10.54
CA MET A 337 5.48 -4.54 11.92
C MET A 337 4.25 -5.43 12.18
N TYR A 338 3.06 -4.99 11.80
CA TYR A 338 1.84 -5.77 12.03
C TYR A 338 1.75 -7.02 11.16
N HIS A 339 2.44 -7.06 10.01
CA HIS A 339 2.53 -8.27 9.19
C HIS A 339 3.46 -9.30 9.84
N SER A 340 4.57 -8.84 10.41
CA SER A 340 5.48 -9.71 11.18
C SER A 340 4.75 -10.38 12.34
N ARG A 341 3.84 -9.67 13.02
CA ARG A 341 2.97 -10.28 14.06
C ARG A 341 2.07 -11.37 13.48
N LEU A 342 1.47 -11.15 12.29
CA LEU A 342 0.63 -12.16 11.64
C LEU A 342 1.43 -13.42 11.29
N TYR A 343 2.67 -13.26 10.80
CA TYR A 343 3.56 -14.39 10.50
C TYR A 343 3.93 -15.17 11.77
N LYS A 344 4.25 -14.46 12.87
CA LYS A 344 4.51 -15.07 14.17
C LYS A 344 3.28 -15.83 14.70
N ALA A 345 2.10 -15.21 14.67
CA ALA A 345 0.86 -15.84 15.09
C ALA A 345 0.54 -17.10 14.27
N ALA A 346 0.74 -17.05 12.93
CA ALA A 346 0.57 -18.21 12.07
C ALA A 346 1.57 -19.34 12.39
N ASN A 347 2.84 -19.00 12.68
CA ASN A 347 3.84 -19.97 13.13
C ASN A 347 3.48 -20.60 14.48
N PHE A 348 2.87 -19.85 15.41
CA PHE A 348 2.34 -20.43 16.66
C PHE A 348 1.15 -21.34 16.40
N VAL A 349 0.16 -20.90 15.61
CA VAL A 349 -1.05 -21.68 15.31
C VAL A 349 -0.71 -23.03 14.65
N LYS A 350 0.32 -23.09 13.79
CA LYS A 350 0.71 -24.37 13.16
C LYS A 350 1.16 -25.43 14.14
N THR A 351 1.61 -25.06 15.34
CA THR A 351 2.08 -25.99 16.38
C THR A 351 0.96 -26.61 17.22
N ARG A 352 -0.28 -26.06 17.15
CA ARG A 352 -1.40 -26.47 18.01
C ARG A 352 -2.54 -27.07 17.19
N ASP A 353 -3.14 -28.16 17.67
CA ASP A 353 -4.28 -28.82 17.03
C ASP A 353 -5.62 -28.20 17.39
N ASP A 354 -5.72 -27.60 18.56
CA ASP A 354 -6.91 -26.97 19.11
C ASP A 354 -7.11 -25.51 18.67
N LEU A 355 -6.18 -24.96 17.87
CA LEU A 355 -6.16 -23.56 17.46
C LEU A 355 -6.10 -23.43 15.94
N ASP A 356 -6.94 -22.62 15.35
CA ASP A 356 -6.94 -22.31 13.91
C ASP A 356 -6.87 -20.80 13.71
N LEU A 357 -6.49 -20.34 12.50
CA LEU A 357 -6.36 -18.93 12.16
C LEU A 357 -7.36 -18.54 11.08
N ILE A 358 -8.09 -17.45 11.35
CA ILE A 358 -8.91 -16.74 10.39
C ILE A 358 -8.32 -15.34 10.22
N GLN A 359 -8.00 -14.94 8.99
CA GLN A 359 -7.50 -13.60 8.72
C GLN A 359 -8.60 -12.67 8.24
N LEU A 360 -8.77 -11.52 8.90
CA LEU A 360 -9.56 -10.39 8.42
C LEU A 360 -8.77 -9.60 7.39
N ASN A 361 -9.38 -9.35 6.25
CA ASN A 361 -8.77 -8.62 5.14
C ASN A 361 -9.77 -7.55 4.67
N SER A 362 -9.41 -6.27 4.83
CA SER A 362 -10.23 -5.16 4.35
C SER A 362 -10.18 -5.07 2.82
N PHE A 363 -11.33 -4.87 2.18
CA PHE A 363 -11.37 -4.57 0.76
C PHE A 363 -10.53 -3.31 0.46
N GLY A 364 -9.78 -3.33 -0.64
CA GLY A 364 -8.84 -2.26 -0.99
C GLY A 364 -7.53 -2.27 -0.18
N CYS A 365 -7.33 -3.22 0.77
CA CYS A 365 -6.06 -3.35 1.48
C CYS A 365 -4.99 -3.98 0.60
N GLY A 366 -4.19 -3.14 -0.04
CA GLY A 366 -3.13 -3.60 -0.93
C GLY A 366 -1.99 -4.35 -0.25
N LEU A 367 -1.76 -4.14 1.03
CA LEU A 367 -0.72 -4.86 1.78
C LEU A 367 -1.11 -6.30 2.06
N ASP A 368 -2.40 -6.57 2.27
CA ASP A 368 -2.88 -7.93 2.52
C ASP A 368 -2.68 -8.86 1.31
N ALA A 369 -2.52 -8.31 0.10
CA ALA A 369 -2.11 -9.10 -1.07
C ALA A 369 -0.77 -9.83 -0.86
N VAL A 370 0.15 -9.24 -0.09
CA VAL A 370 1.43 -9.85 0.28
C VAL A 370 1.27 -10.78 1.48
N THR A 371 0.53 -10.33 2.50
CA THR A 371 0.41 -11.01 3.78
C THR A 371 -0.40 -12.30 3.68
N THR A 372 -1.54 -12.27 2.97
CA THR A 372 -2.41 -13.43 2.83
C THR A 372 -1.70 -14.62 2.18
N ASP A 373 -0.91 -14.35 1.18
CA ASP A 373 -0.12 -15.38 0.50
C ASP A 373 0.93 -15.99 1.44
N CYS A 374 1.63 -15.16 2.23
CA CYS A 374 2.66 -15.65 3.15
C CYS A 374 2.07 -16.43 4.33
N VAL A 375 0.98 -15.93 4.94
CA VAL A 375 0.27 -16.66 6.01
C VAL A 375 -0.32 -17.97 5.49
N SER A 376 -0.86 -17.96 4.26
CA SER A 376 -1.34 -19.19 3.60
C SER A 376 -0.24 -20.24 3.49
N ASP A 377 0.96 -19.86 3.08
CA ASP A 377 2.10 -20.80 2.97
C ASP A 377 2.48 -21.39 4.31
N ILE A 378 2.60 -20.54 5.35
CA ILE A 378 2.94 -20.98 6.70
C ILE A 378 1.94 -22.03 7.19
N LEU A 379 0.64 -21.79 6.99
CA LEU A 379 -0.41 -22.66 7.49
C LEU A 379 -0.60 -23.91 6.63
N THR A 380 -0.65 -23.77 5.30
CA THR A 380 -0.95 -24.90 4.41
C THR A 380 0.22 -25.90 4.35
N LYS A 381 1.48 -25.46 4.39
CA LYS A 381 2.65 -26.34 4.50
C LYS A 381 2.66 -27.12 5.80
N SER A 382 1.97 -26.68 6.83
CA SER A 382 1.77 -27.41 8.10
C SER A 382 0.47 -28.25 8.16
N GLY A 383 -0.23 -28.38 7.04
CA GLY A 383 -1.49 -29.08 6.94
C GLY A 383 -2.67 -28.37 7.61
N LYS A 384 -2.55 -27.11 8.01
CA LYS A 384 -3.65 -26.29 8.54
C LYS A 384 -4.55 -25.77 7.43
N ILE A 385 -5.82 -25.50 7.78
CA ILE A 385 -6.76 -24.85 6.88
C ILE A 385 -6.62 -23.34 7.06
N TYR A 386 -6.32 -22.64 5.97
CA TYR A 386 -6.27 -21.18 5.96
C TYR A 386 -7.61 -20.59 5.53
N THR A 387 -8.13 -19.66 6.33
CA THR A 387 -9.42 -19.00 6.04
C THR A 387 -9.25 -17.48 6.06
N VAL A 388 -9.68 -16.81 5.00
CA VAL A 388 -9.72 -15.35 4.87
C VAL A 388 -11.15 -14.88 4.85
N LEU A 389 -11.47 -13.87 5.66
CA LEU A 389 -12.73 -13.14 5.64
C LEU A 389 -12.49 -11.75 5.10
N LYS A 390 -13.04 -11.45 3.92
CA LYS A 390 -13.03 -10.08 3.39
C LYS A 390 -14.11 -9.25 4.08
N ILE A 391 -13.70 -8.09 4.58
CA ILE A 391 -14.57 -7.11 5.23
C ILE A 391 -14.56 -5.81 4.43
N ASP A 392 -15.69 -5.13 4.40
CA ASP A 392 -15.94 -3.93 3.62
C ASP A 392 -16.89 -3.00 4.39
N GLU A 393 -17.18 -1.82 3.86
CA GLU A 393 -18.21 -0.92 4.40
C GLU A 393 -19.61 -1.52 4.39
N VAL A 394 -19.87 -2.44 3.46
CA VAL A 394 -21.13 -3.19 3.38
C VAL A 394 -21.04 -4.47 4.21
N ASN A 395 -21.76 -4.48 5.32
CA ASN A 395 -21.80 -5.64 6.21
C ASN A 395 -22.62 -6.80 5.61
N ASN A 396 -21.95 -7.92 5.34
CA ASN A 396 -22.61 -9.19 4.99
C ASN A 396 -22.08 -10.36 5.85
N LEU A 397 -22.54 -10.44 7.09
CA LEU A 397 -22.21 -11.58 7.98
C LEU A 397 -22.61 -12.94 7.43
N GLY A 398 -23.51 -13.02 6.48
CA GLY A 398 -23.92 -14.26 5.83
C GLY A 398 -22.74 -14.99 5.18
N ALA A 399 -21.93 -14.26 4.40
CA ALA A 399 -20.74 -14.80 3.75
C ALA A 399 -19.67 -15.25 4.78
N ALA A 400 -19.42 -14.42 5.79
CA ALA A 400 -18.50 -14.75 6.88
C ALA A 400 -18.94 -16.00 7.65
N ARG A 401 -20.24 -16.10 7.95
CA ARG A 401 -20.87 -17.26 8.61
C ARG A 401 -20.67 -18.54 7.82
N ILE A 402 -20.92 -18.51 6.51
CA ILE A 402 -20.74 -19.68 5.64
C ILE A 402 -19.28 -20.13 5.68
N ARG A 403 -18.32 -19.22 5.56
CA ARG A 403 -16.89 -19.55 5.59
C ARG A 403 -16.45 -20.13 6.94
N VAL A 404 -16.89 -19.56 8.07
CA VAL A 404 -16.58 -20.09 9.41
C VAL A 404 -17.21 -21.47 9.59
N ARG A 405 -18.46 -21.69 9.20
CA ARG A 405 -19.10 -23.01 9.25
C ARG A 405 -18.41 -24.03 8.35
N SER A 406 -17.95 -23.63 7.18
CA SER A 406 -17.18 -24.51 6.28
C SER A 406 -15.84 -24.90 6.92
N LEU A 407 -15.15 -23.97 7.58
CA LEU A 407 -13.93 -24.26 8.33
C LEU A 407 -14.22 -25.29 9.44
N LEU A 408 -15.26 -25.06 10.26
CA LEU A 408 -15.63 -25.96 11.35
C LEU A 408 -16.04 -27.35 10.84
N ALA A 409 -16.76 -27.43 9.73
CA ALA A 409 -17.12 -28.70 9.11
C ALA A 409 -15.88 -29.46 8.59
N ALA A 410 -14.93 -28.76 7.98
CA ALA A 410 -13.70 -29.36 7.50
C ALA A 410 -12.79 -29.83 8.64
N ILE A 411 -12.72 -29.08 9.76
CA ILE A 411 -12.02 -29.48 10.98
C ILE A 411 -12.63 -30.76 11.56
N ARG A 412 -13.97 -30.82 11.66
CA ARG A 412 -14.68 -32.00 12.15
C ARG A 412 -14.41 -33.21 11.28
N GLU A 413 -14.54 -33.07 9.97
CA GLU A 413 -14.29 -34.15 9.01
C GLU A 413 -12.85 -34.68 9.11
N ARG A 414 -11.87 -33.80 9.25
CA ARG A 414 -10.47 -34.19 9.49
C ARG A 414 -10.29 -34.98 10.78
N SER A 415 -10.97 -34.55 11.87
CA SER A 415 -10.93 -35.26 13.14
C SER A 415 -11.59 -36.64 13.05
N GLU A 416 -12.75 -36.74 12.41
CA GLU A 416 -13.49 -38.01 12.19
C GLU A 416 -12.70 -38.99 11.31
N ASN A 417 -11.95 -38.50 10.34
CA ASN A 417 -11.10 -39.30 9.46
C ASN A 417 -9.67 -39.50 9.97
N HIS A 418 -9.38 -39.11 11.22
CA HIS A 418 -8.04 -39.21 11.82
C HIS A 418 -6.92 -38.64 10.92
N PHE A 419 -7.16 -37.49 10.33
CA PHE A 419 -6.21 -36.86 9.41
C PHE A 419 -4.93 -36.47 10.15
N GLU A 420 -3.82 -37.10 9.78
CA GLU A 420 -2.49 -36.74 10.27
C GLU A 420 -1.92 -35.59 9.44
N ARG A 421 -1.44 -34.56 10.13
CA ARG A 421 -0.83 -33.41 9.48
C ARG A 421 0.62 -33.71 9.14
N TYR A 422 1.01 -33.53 7.90
CA TYR A 422 2.40 -33.52 7.51
C TYR A 422 2.95 -32.11 7.57
N ILE A 423 3.85 -31.86 8.53
CA ILE A 423 4.41 -30.52 8.77
C ILE A 423 5.67 -30.38 7.92
N GLN A 424 5.64 -29.48 6.93
CA GLN A 424 6.79 -29.05 6.17
C GLN A 424 7.35 -27.72 6.69
N PRO A 425 8.67 -27.48 6.57
CA PRO A 425 9.24 -26.16 6.82
C PRO A 425 8.56 -25.08 5.98
N SER A 426 8.19 -23.98 6.59
CA SER A 426 7.59 -22.83 5.89
C SER A 426 8.64 -21.89 5.29
N SER A 427 9.93 -22.09 5.61
CA SER A 427 11.02 -21.31 5.04
C SER A 427 11.13 -21.50 3.53
N PHE A 428 11.49 -20.40 2.85
CA PHE A 428 11.64 -20.38 1.40
C PHE A 428 13.08 -20.76 1.00
N ASN A 429 13.23 -21.66 0.03
CA ASN A 429 14.54 -21.99 -0.52
C ASN A 429 14.95 -20.95 -1.58
N LYS A 430 15.73 -19.96 -1.18
CA LYS A 430 16.20 -18.89 -2.04
C LYS A 430 17.33 -19.37 -2.95
N VAL A 431 17.13 -19.27 -4.25
CA VAL A 431 18.17 -19.56 -5.24
C VAL A 431 19.06 -18.32 -5.42
N GLU A 432 20.36 -18.47 -5.13
CA GLU A 432 21.34 -17.41 -5.31
C GLU A 432 21.85 -17.37 -6.76
N PHE A 433 21.98 -16.18 -7.33
CA PHE A 433 22.72 -15.98 -8.58
C PHE A 433 24.22 -15.93 -8.26
N THR A 434 24.92 -17.00 -8.60
CA THR A 434 26.32 -17.22 -8.22
C THR A 434 27.30 -16.61 -9.25
N LYS A 435 28.60 -16.50 -8.87
CA LYS A 435 29.67 -16.12 -9.81
C LYS A 435 29.78 -17.10 -10.98
N GLN A 436 29.60 -18.40 -10.73
CA GLN A 436 29.62 -19.44 -11.78
C GLN A 436 28.51 -19.17 -12.82
N MET A 437 27.30 -18.87 -12.38
CA MET A 437 26.16 -18.54 -13.29
C MET A 437 26.46 -17.31 -14.16
N ARG A 438 27.14 -16.31 -13.60
CA ARG A 438 27.61 -15.15 -14.37
C ARG A 438 28.66 -15.56 -15.40
N ASP A 439 29.63 -16.33 -15.00
CA ASP A 439 30.75 -16.79 -15.86
C ASP A 439 30.24 -17.75 -16.95
N ASP A 440 29.18 -18.52 -16.67
CA ASP A 440 28.43 -19.36 -17.61
C ASP A 440 27.48 -18.57 -18.52
N ASN A 441 27.54 -17.23 -18.46
CA ASN A 441 26.80 -16.30 -19.31
C ASN A 441 25.27 -16.46 -19.24
N TYR A 442 24.71 -16.62 -18.00
CA TYR A 442 23.27 -16.67 -17.81
C TYR A 442 22.59 -15.41 -18.34
N THR A 443 21.46 -15.56 -19.04
CA THR A 443 20.64 -14.45 -19.50
C THR A 443 19.85 -13.86 -18.33
N ILE A 444 20.04 -12.58 -18.04
CA ILE A 444 19.31 -11.86 -17.00
C ILE A 444 18.15 -11.09 -17.64
N LEU A 445 16.93 -11.57 -17.43
CA LEU A 445 15.71 -10.96 -17.96
C LEU A 445 15.22 -9.81 -17.08
N CYS A 446 15.05 -8.63 -17.67
CA CYS A 446 14.58 -7.43 -17.00
C CYS A 446 13.21 -7.00 -17.52
N PRO A 447 12.21 -6.77 -16.64
CA PRO A 447 10.93 -6.20 -17.05
C PRO A 447 11.10 -4.82 -17.70
N GLN A 448 10.36 -4.58 -18.77
CA GLN A 448 10.29 -3.28 -19.43
C GLN A 448 9.39 -2.32 -18.66
N MET A 449 9.92 -1.16 -18.28
CA MET A 449 9.14 -0.10 -17.65
C MET A 449 9.04 1.13 -18.55
N SER A 450 10.14 1.53 -19.18
CA SER A 450 10.21 2.74 -20.00
C SER A 450 11.06 2.48 -21.26
N PRO A 451 10.46 2.29 -22.43
CA PRO A 451 11.20 1.96 -23.65
C PRO A 451 12.32 2.95 -23.98
N ILE A 452 12.05 4.25 -23.80
CA ILE A 452 12.99 5.33 -24.11
C ILE A 452 14.26 5.32 -23.22
N HIS A 453 14.22 4.65 -22.05
CA HIS A 453 15.35 4.51 -21.13
C HIS A 453 16.00 3.12 -21.18
N PHE A 454 15.19 2.07 -21.26
CA PHE A 454 15.60 0.70 -20.98
C PHE A 454 16.48 0.09 -22.07
N THR A 455 16.34 0.54 -23.34
CA THR A 455 17.24 0.15 -24.42
C THR A 455 18.70 0.54 -24.10
N MET A 456 18.89 1.76 -23.60
CA MET A 456 20.23 2.24 -23.24
C MET A 456 20.74 1.60 -21.93
N LEU A 457 19.84 1.33 -20.95
CA LEU A 457 20.19 0.59 -19.74
C LEU A 457 20.69 -0.83 -20.07
N GLN A 458 20.02 -1.54 -21.00
CA GLN A 458 20.49 -2.84 -21.47
C GLN A 458 21.92 -2.77 -22.01
N ALA A 459 22.25 -1.77 -22.83
CA ALA A 459 23.61 -1.55 -23.36
C ALA A 459 24.62 -1.31 -22.21
N ALA A 460 24.23 -0.53 -21.20
CA ALA A 460 25.07 -0.25 -20.03
C ALA A 460 25.39 -1.50 -19.20
N PHE A 461 24.40 -2.37 -18.95
CA PHE A 461 24.61 -3.63 -18.23
C PHE A 461 25.47 -4.60 -19.00
N ASN A 462 25.22 -4.75 -20.30
CA ASN A 462 25.98 -5.63 -21.17
C ASN A 462 27.46 -5.21 -21.25
N ALA A 463 27.74 -3.91 -21.28
CA ALA A 463 29.11 -3.36 -21.22
C ALA A 463 29.85 -3.66 -19.90
N CYS A 464 29.13 -4.06 -18.87
CA CYS A 464 29.70 -4.43 -17.57
C CYS A 464 29.81 -5.93 -17.33
N GLY A 465 29.66 -6.74 -18.41
CA GLY A 465 29.85 -8.18 -18.39
C GLY A 465 28.67 -8.98 -17.86
N TYR A 466 27.45 -8.45 -18.04
CA TYR A 466 26.21 -9.19 -17.83
C TYR A 466 25.54 -9.44 -19.18
N ASN A 467 24.94 -10.61 -19.36
CA ASN A 467 24.07 -10.90 -20.50
C ASN A 467 22.65 -10.46 -20.12
N PHE A 468 22.37 -9.17 -20.29
CA PHE A 468 21.16 -8.51 -19.83
C PHE A 468 20.20 -8.26 -20.99
N GLU A 469 18.96 -8.72 -20.88
CA GLU A 469 17.93 -8.57 -21.88
C GLU A 469 16.66 -7.93 -21.28
N VAL A 470 16.23 -6.82 -21.88
CA VAL A 470 14.96 -6.16 -21.51
C VAL A 470 13.83 -6.81 -22.29
N MET A 471 12.82 -7.28 -21.58
CA MET A 471 11.72 -8.04 -22.16
C MET A 471 10.74 -7.14 -22.91
N GLU A 472 10.02 -7.70 -23.86
CA GLU A 472 8.89 -7.04 -24.50
C GLU A 472 7.71 -6.90 -23.53
N SER A 473 6.98 -5.82 -23.64
CA SER A 473 5.76 -5.55 -22.89
C SER A 473 4.59 -5.33 -23.83
N ASN A 474 3.53 -6.11 -23.61
CA ASN A 474 2.28 -6.00 -24.37
C ASN A 474 1.07 -6.38 -23.51
N LYS A 475 -0.14 -6.21 -24.02
CA LYS A 475 -1.37 -6.48 -23.23
C LYS A 475 -1.50 -7.93 -22.75
N SER A 476 -0.91 -8.93 -23.44
CA SER A 476 -0.96 -10.32 -22.97
C SER A 476 -0.23 -10.54 -21.64
N CYS A 477 0.69 -9.64 -21.26
CA CYS A 477 1.36 -9.68 -19.97
C CYS A 477 0.36 -9.55 -18.81
N ILE A 478 -0.71 -8.77 -18.98
CA ILE A 478 -1.75 -8.57 -17.96
C ILE A 478 -2.48 -9.89 -17.72
N ASP A 479 -2.93 -10.55 -18.79
CA ASP A 479 -3.66 -11.83 -18.71
C ASP A 479 -2.79 -12.94 -18.10
N THR A 480 -1.51 -12.95 -18.42
CA THR A 480 -0.55 -13.92 -17.85
C THR A 480 -0.28 -13.60 -16.38
N GLY A 481 -0.11 -12.33 -16.02
CA GLY A 481 0.06 -11.92 -14.62
C GLY A 481 -1.10 -12.36 -13.74
N LEU A 482 -2.34 -12.20 -14.20
CA LEU A 482 -3.54 -12.62 -13.49
C LEU A 482 -3.62 -14.14 -13.19
N LYS A 483 -2.91 -14.98 -13.93
CA LYS A 483 -2.85 -16.43 -13.68
C LYS A 483 -1.95 -16.79 -12.50
N TYR A 484 -0.92 -15.99 -12.24
CA TYR A 484 0.14 -16.30 -11.28
C TYR A 484 0.10 -15.48 -10.01
N VAL A 485 -0.44 -14.25 -10.05
CA VAL A 485 -0.52 -13.33 -8.93
C VAL A 485 -1.96 -13.27 -8.41
N ASN A 486 -2.13 -13.04 -7.10
CA ASN A 486 -3.47 -12.89 -6.53
C ASN A 486 -4.14 -11.58 -6.97
N ASN A 487 -5.48 -11.56 -6.99
CA ASN A 487 -6.26 -10.43 -7.51
C ASN A 487 -6.19 -9.15 -6.65
N ASP A 488 -5.68 -9.24 -5.41
CA ASP A 488 -5.52 -8.08 -4.53
C ASP A 488 -4.16 -7.37 -4.75
N ALA A 489 -3.28 -7.96 -5.58
CA ALA A 489 -2.00 -7.35 -5.95
C ALA A 489 -2.20 -6.12 -6.83
N CYS A 490 -1.22 -5.18 -6.79
CA CYS A 490 -1.34 -3.97 -7.59
C CYS A 490 -1.08 -4.23 -9.09
N TYR A 491 -1.69 -3.42 -9.93
CA TYR A 491 -1.60 -3.52 -11.38
C TYR A 491 -0.15 -3.58 -11.92
N PRO A 492 0.82 -2.76 -11.45
CA PRO A 492 2.21 -2.89 -11.85
C PRO A 492 2.81 -4.27 -11.60
N SER A 493 2.47 -4.91 -10.47
CA SER A 493 2.99 -6.26 -10.18
C SER A 493 2.47 -7.32 -11.15
N LEU A 494 1.22 -7.19 -11.60
CA LEU A 494 0.63 -8.07 -12.61
C LEU A 494 1.39 -7.96 -13.94
N ILE A 495 1.68 -6.73 -14.38
CA ILE A 495 2.42 -6.47 -15.62
C ILE A 495 3.83 -7.03 -15.52
N VAL A 496 4.55 -6.75 -14.43
CA VAL A 496 5.93 -7.21 -14.23
C VAL A 496 6.02 -8.74 -14.21
N VAL A 497 5.18 -9.39 -13.40
CA VAL A 497 5.14 -10.86 -13.35
C VAL A 497 4.70 -11.43 -14.70
N GLY A 498 3.74 -10.81 -15.35
CA GLY A 498 3.27 -11.25 -16.66
C GLY A 498 4.33 -11.16 -17.75
N GLN A 499 5.13 -10.10 -17.80
CA GLN A 499 6.27 -9.99 -18.71
C GLN A 499 7.28 -11.12 -18.50
N ILE A 500 7.65 -11.38 -17.24
CA ILE A 500 8.58 -12.43 -16.86
C ILE A 500 8.03 -13.79 -17.28
N MET A 501 6.79 -14.10 -16.91
CA MET A 501 6.19 -15.39 -17.22
C MET A 501 5.97 -15.59 -18.73
N ASN A 502 5.58 -14.55 -19.48
CA ASN A 502 5.49 -14.63 -20.94
C ASN A 502 6.85 -14.95 -21.57
N ALA A 503 7.93 -14.31 -21.11
CA ALA A 503 9.27 -14.57 -21.61
C ALA A 503 9.70 -16.01 -21.31
N LEU A 504 9.54 -16.45 -20.06
CA LEU A 504 9.96 -17.80 -19.64
C LEU A 504 9.14 -18.92 -20.29
N LEU A 505 7.86 -18.70 -20.54
CA LEU A 505 6.96 -19.65 -21.18
C LEU A 505 7.05 -19.65 -22.71
N SER A 506 7.73 -18.67 -23.32
CA SER A 506 7.87 -18.55 -24.77
C SER A 506 8.66 -19.65 -25.47
N GLY A 507 9.46 -20.40 -24.70
CA GLY A 507 10.42 -21.36 -25.24
C GLY A 507 11.69 -20.73 -25.87
N LYS A 508 11.82 -19.40 -25.83
CA LYS A 508 12.99 -18.67 -26.37
C LYS A 508 14.25 -18.84 -25.49
N TYR A 509 14.08 -19.06 -24.20
CA TYR A 509 15.16 -19.06 -23.22
C TYR A 509 15.41 -20.44 -22.63
N ASP A 510 16.69 -20.78 -22.42
CA ASP A 510 17.08 -21.97 -21.62
C ASP A 510 16.83 -21.65 -20.13
N LEU A 511 15.79 -22.25 -19.56
CA LEU A 511 15.39 -22.04 -18.16
C LEU A 511 16.49 -22.39 -17.14
N ASN A 512 17.46 -23.21 -17.51
CA ASN A 512 18.59 -23.57 -16.66
C ASN A 512 19.77 -22.59 -16.77
N LYS A 513 19.69 -21.64 -17.72
CA LYS A 513 20.68 -20.57 -17.92
C LYS A 513 20.05 -19.20 -17.91
N THR A 514 18.95 -19.06 -17.20
CA THR A 514 18.19 -17.80 -17.11
C THR A 514 18.09 -17.35 -15.65
N ALA A 515 18.18 -16.05 -15.46
CA ALA A 515 17.89 -15.35 -14.21
C ALA A 515 16.93 -14.20 -14.47
N VAL A 516 16.25 -13.72 -13.45
CA VAL A 516 15.33 -12.59 -13.53
C VAL A 516 15.80 -11.47 -12.61
N VAL A 517 15.62 -10.23 -12.98
CA VAL A 517 15.96 -9.08 -12.13
C VAL A 517 14.75 -8.18 -11.89
N ILE A 518 14.65 -7.65 -10.69
CA ILE A 518 13.64 -6.64 -10.31
C ILE A 518 14.26 -5.59 -9.37
N SER A 519 13.83 -4.36 -9.49
CA SER A 519 14.18 -3.31 -8.52
C SER A 519 13.36 -3.43 -7.25
N GLN A 520 14.01 -3.23 -6.09
CA GLN A 520 13.35 -3.12 -4.79
C GLN A 520 13.68 -1.76 -4.18
N THR A 521 12.64 -0.96 -3.92
CA THR A 521 12.81 0.39 -3.37
C THR A 521 13.21 0.39 -1.88
N GLY A 522 12.86 -0.66 -1.13
CA GLY A 522 13.10 -0.77 0.32
C GLY A 522 12.19 0.12 1.17
N GLY A 523 11.21 0.82 0.57
CA GLY A 523 10.22 1.63 1.26
C GLY A 523 8.99 0.85 1.72
N GLY A 524 8.09 1.50 2.47
CA GLY A 524 6.87 0.90 3.00
C GLY A 524 5.80 0.51 1.95
N CYS A 525 6.03 0.78 0.66
CA CYS A 525 5.15 0.36 -0.42
C CYS A 525 5.27 -1.14 -0.72
N ARG A 526 4.16 -1.76 -1.14
CA ARG A 526 4.14 -3.16 -1.59
C ARG A 526 5.01 -3.44 -2.82
N ALA A 527 5.44 -2.42 -3.56
CA ALA A 527 6.39 -2.57 -4.66
C ALA A 527 7.71 -3.24 -4.24
N THR A 528 8.15 -3.04 -3.02
CA THR A 528 9.30 -3.76 -2.44
C THR A 528 9.10 -5.28 -2.44
N ASN A 529 7.86 -5.75 -2.48
CA ASN A 529 7.49 -7.18 -2.44
C ASN A 529 7.14 -7.79 -3.82
N TYR A 530 7.37 -7.10 -4.94
CA TYR A 530 7.20 -7.71 -6.26
C TYR A 530 8.08 -8.94 -6.45
N ILE A 531 9.26 -8.96 -5.82
CA ILE A 531 10.15 -10.11 -5.81
C ILE A 531 9.48 -11.36 -5.22
N GLY A 532 8.64 -11.20 -4.20
CA GLY A 532 7.87 -12.30 -3.61
C GLY A 532 6.81 -12.84 -4.59
N PHE A 533 6.13 -11.96 -5.33
CA PHE A 533 5.17 -12.39 -6.36
C PHE A 533 5.86 -13.10 -7.53
N ILE A 534 7.04 -12.64 -7.96
CA ILE A 534 7.83 -13.31 -8.99
C ILE A 534 8.23 -14.71 -8.53
N ARG A 535 8.78 -14.86 -7.32
CA ARG A 535 9.18 -16.16 -6.75
C ARG A 535 8.01 -17.13 -6.67
N ARG A 536 6.85 -16.65 -6.24
CA ARG A 536 5.63 -17.44 -6.19
C ARG A 536 5.15 -17.86 -7.58
N ALA A 537 5.23 -16.98 -8.56
CA ALA A 537 4.89 -17.30 -9.94
C ALA A 537 5.80 -18.39 -10.51
N LEU A 538 7.09 -18.29 -10.25
CA LEU A 538 8.08 -19.32 -10.62
C LEU A 538 7.81 -20.66 -9.93
N GLU A 539 7.49 -20.65 -8.64
CA GLU A 539 7.13 -21.86 -7.88
C GLU A 539 5.88 -22.53 -8.44
N LYS A 540 4.81 -21.75 -8.71
CA LYS A 540 3.59 -22.27 -9.36
C LYS A 540 3.79 -22.84 -10.76
N ALA A 541 4.77 -22.32 -11.49
CA ALA A 541 5.13 -22.78 -12.84
C ALA A 541 6.15 -23.92 -12.86
N GLY A 542 6.62 -24.40 -11.71
CA GLY A 542 7.67 -25.43 -11.63
C GLY A 542 9.06 -24.94 -12.05
N MET A 543 9.34 -23.64 -11.93
CA MET A 543 10.56 -22.96 -12.36
C MET A 543 11.37 -22.41 -11.16
N SER A 544 11.26 -23.02 -9.98
CA SER A 544 11.91 -22.54 -8.75
C SER A 544 13.42 -22.48 -8.80
N GLN A 545 14.07 -23.12 -9.79
CA GLN A 545 15.50 -23.08 -10.00
C GLN A 545 16.01 -21.72 -10.54
N ILE A 546 15.13 -20.87 -11.05
CA ILE A 546 15.50 -19.59 -11.65
C ILE A 546 15.81 -18.56 -10.55
N PRO A 547 17.03 -18.01 -10.46
CA PRO A 547 17.37 -16.99 -9.48
C PRO A 547 16.68 -15.67 -9.81
N VAL A 548 16.16 -15.00 -8.75
CA VAL A 548 15.56 -13.68 -8.85
C VAL A 548 16.46 -12.66 -8.15
N LEU A 549 17.06 -11.79 -8.94
CA LEU A 549 17.99 -10.76 -8.47
C LEU A 549 17.24 -9.51 -8.02
N SER A 550 17.70 -8.94 -6.92
CA SER A 550 17.25 -7.66 -6.40
C SER A 550 18.20 -6.53 -6.79
N LEU A 551 17.70 -5.53 -7.50
CA LEU A 551 18.35 -4.24 -7.67
C LEU A 551 17.92 -3.34 -6.52
N SER A 552 18.64 -3.36 -5.40
CA SER A 552 18.34 -2.52 -4.24
C SER A 552 19.55 -1.71 -3.82
N LEU A 553 19.37 -0.39 -3.72
CA LEU A 553 20.37 0.51 -3.13
C LEU A 553 20.48 0.32 -1.61
N SER A 554 19.46 -0.23 -0.98
CA SER A 554 19.43 -0.53 0.46
C SER A 554 20.06 -1.86 0.85
N GLY A 555 20.55 -2.66 -0.14
CA GLY A 555 21.21 -3.92 0.13
C GLY A 555 20.30 -5.01 0.72
N LEU A 556 18.99 -5.01 0.36
CA LEU A 556 18.01 -5.97 0.88
C LEU A 556 18.36 -7.42 0.60
N GLU A 557 19.04 -7.70 -0.51
CA GLU A 557 19.46 -9.03 -0.88
C GLU A 557 20.87 -9.04 -1.50
N HIS A 558 21.61 -10.10 -1.25
CA HIS A 558 22.96 -10.30 -1.78
C HIS A 558 23.02 -11.50 -2.73
N HIS A 559 23.72 -11.31 -3.85
CA HIS A 559 24.04 -12.34 -4.84
C HIS A 559 25.52 -12.25 -5.18
N SER A 560 26.28 -13.34 -5.02
CA SER A 560 27.73 -13.33 -5.26
C SER A 560 28.11 -13.05 -6.70
N GLY A 561 27.25 -13.42 -7.65
CA GLY A 561 27.44 -13.20 -9.10
C GLY A 561 27.02 -11.81 -9.59
N PHE A 562 26.26 -11.05 -8.79
CA PHE A 562 25.75 -9.74 -9.20
C PHE A 562 26.20 -8.63 -8.26
N LYS A 563 26.89 -7.62 -8.81
CA LYS A 563 27.38 -6.46 -8.05
C LYS A 563 27.18 -5.18 -8.83
N ILE A 564 26.65 -4.15 -8.19
CA ILE A 564 26.58 -2.79 -8.72
C ILE A 564 27.98 -2.18 -8.52
N THR A 565 28.81 -2.24 -9.57
CA THR A 565 30.12 -1.59 -9.56
C THR A 565 29.98 -0.08 -9.81
N PRO A 566 30.92 0.77 -9.39
CA PRO A 566 30.92 2.21 -9.72
C PRO A 566 30.78 2.46 -11.24
N LYS A 567 31.41 1.62 -12.07
CA LYS A 567 31.31 1.68 -13.53
C LYS A 567 29.89 1.43 -14.01
N LEU A 568 29.23 0.38 -13.48
CA LEU A 568 27.82 0.07 -13.83
C LEU A 568 26.88 1.19 -13.37
N ALA A 569 27.03 1.64 -12.11
CA ALA A 569 26.22 2.72 -11.57
C ALA A 569 26.31 4.00 -12.44
N LEU A 570 27.53 4.37 -12.85
CA LEU A 570 27.75 5.54 -13.68
C LEU A 570 27.14 5.41 -15.07
N LYS A 571 27.33 4.26 -15.75
CA LYS A 571 26.71 4.00 -17.06
C LYS A 571 25.17 3.93 -16.97
N ALA A 572 24.63 3.40 -15.90
CA ALA A 572 23.18 3.37 -15.68
C ALA A 572 22.62 4.80 -15.49
N VAL A 573 23.33 5.64 -14.74
CA VAL A 573 22.93 7.06 -14.60
C VAL A 573 23.03 7.80 -15.93
N GLU A 574 24.09 7.57 -16.73
CA GLU A 574 24.18 8.14 -18.09
C GLU A 574 23.00 7.72 -18.96
N ALA A 575 22.66 6.44 -18.98
CA ALA A 575 21.54 5.90 -19.75
C ALA A 575 20.21 6.54 -19.34
N CYS A 576 19.97 6.67 -18.02
CA CYS A 576 18.77 7.32 -17.50
C CYS A 576 18.70 8.81 -17.87
N LEU A 577 19.81 9.54 -17.74
CA LEU A 577 19.88 10.96 -18.11
C LEU A 577 19.67 11.20 -19.62
N TYR A 578 20.16 10.31 -20.48
CA TYR A 578 19.85 10.37 -21.90
C TYR A 578 18.38 10.09 -22.19
N GLY A 579 17.79 9.12 -21.52
CA GLY A 579 16.36 8.80 -21.63
C GLY A 579 15.49 9.98 -21.25
N ASP A 580 15.77 10.63 -20.10
CA ASP A 580 15.08 11.82 -19.63
C ASP A 580 15.19 12.97 -20.66
N LEU A 581 16.38 13.20 -21.20
CA LEU A 581 16.59 14.22 -22.22
C LEU A 581 15.77 13.91 -23.47
N PHE A 582 15.79 12.66 -23.97
CA PHE A 582 14.97 12.28 -25.14
C PHE A 582 13.49 12.44 -24.88
N MET A 583 13.01 12.02 -23.73
CA MET A 583 11.60 12.17 -23.36
C MET A 583 11.20 13.65 -23.45
N ARG A 584 12.03 14.54 -22.94
CA ARG A 584 11.81 15.99 -22.92
C ARG A 584 11.82 16.59 -24.34
N VAL A 585 12.83 16.28 -25.15
CA VAL A 585 12.96 16.89 -26.50
C VAL A 585 12.02 16.24 -27.52
N VAL A 586 11.78 14.92 -27.45
CA VAL A 586 10.91 14.21 -28.39
C VAL A 586 9.44 14.60 -28.18
N TYR A 587 8.95 14.55 -26.93
CA TYR A 587 7.54 14.84 -26.64
C TYR A 587 7.19 16.31 -26.86
N ARG A 588 8.17 17.19 -26.75
CA ARG A 588 8.02 18.61 -27.08
C ARG A 588 8.06 18.90 -28.56
N THR A 589 8.89 18.19 -29.37
CA THR A 589 9.09 18.49 -30.81
C THR A 589 8.07 17.76 -31.70
N ARG A 590 7.84 16.46 -31.44
CA ARG A 590 7.02 15.58 -32.30
C ARG A 590 5.61 16.12 -32.61
N PRO A 591 4.85 16.67 -31.63
CA PRO A 591 3.51 17.19 -31.90
C PRO A 591 3.49 18.40 -32.84
N TYR A 592 4.61 19.09 -33.01
CA TYR A 592 4.73 20.35 -33.77
C TYR A 592 5.55 20.22 -35.06
N GLU A 593 6.24 19.10 -35.30
CA GLU A 593 7.11 18.92 -36.46
C GLU A 593 6.41 19.24 -37.79
N VAL A 594 7.14 19.91 -38.70
CA VAL A 594 6.64 20.23 -40.05
C VAL A 594 6.63 18.96 -40.90
N ASN A 595 7.72 18.18 -40.82
CA ASN A 595 7.89 16.93 -41.58
C ASN A 595 7.57 15.75 -40.64
N PRO A 596 6.42 15.05 -40.81
CA PRO A 596 6.05 13.95 -39.94
C PRO A 596 7.11 12.84 -39.90
N GLY A 597 7.51 12.44 -38.66
CA GLY A 597 8.47 11.38 -38.44
C GLY A 597 9.93 11.82 -38.33
N GLU A 598 10.26 13.10 -38.58
CA GLU A 598 11.62 13.62 -38.46
C GLU A 598 12.18 13.51 -37.05
N THR A 599 11.35 13.85 -36.06
CA THR A 599 11.69 13.71 -34.62
C THR A 599 12.03 12.28 -34.28
N ASN A 600 11.19 11.33 -34.69
CA ASN A 600 11.42 9.91 -34.40
C ASN A 600 12.66 9.35 -35.12
N ALA A 601 12.93 9.80 -36.33
CA ALA A 601 14.13 9.41 -37.10
C ALA A 601 15.41 9.91 -36.41
N LEU A 602 15.39 11.15 -35.91
CA LEU A 602 16.51 11.73 -35.17
C LEU A 602 16.72 11.01 -33.81
N HIS A 603 15.64 10.70 -33.12
CA HIS A 603 15.70 9.93 -31.86
C HIS A 603 16.36 8.55 -32.07
N LYS A 604 15.90 7.78 -33.09
CA LYS A 604 16.49 6.47 -33.41
C LYS A 604 17.97 6.54 -33.79
N LYS A 605 18.35 7.57 -34.55
CA LYS A 605 19.77 7.82 -34.90
C LYS A 605 20.63 8.02 -33.64
N TRP A 606 20.16 8.83 -32.72
CA TRP A 606 20.87 9.09 -31.45
C TRP A 606 20.85 7.89 -30.51
N GLU A 607 19.73 7.22 -30.33
CA GLU A 607 19.61 6.00 -29.53
C GLU A 607 20.62 4.94 -29.97
N TYR A 608 20.70 4.65 -31.28
CA TYR A 608 21.67 3.71 -31.85
C TYR A 608 23.11 4.12 -31.52
N LYS A 609 23.44 5.40 -31.73
CA LYS A 609 24.76 5.93 -31.44
C LYS A 609 25.12 5.81 -29.95
N LEU A 610 24.22 6.17 -29.06
CA LEU A 610 24.44 6.13 -27.63
C LEU A 610 24.54 4.71 -27.09
N CYS A 611 23.72 3.79 -27.58
CA CYS A 611 23.85 2.36 -27.24
C CYS A 611 25.23 1.84 -27.62
N LYS A 612 25.76 2.17 -28.81
CA LYS A 612 27.11 1.82 -29.23
C LYS A 612 28.17 2.42 -28.30
N GLU A 613 28.06 3.69 -27.95
CA GLU A 613 28.98 4.37 -27.05
C GLU A 613 28.92 3.84 -25.61
N LEU A 614 27.74 3.49 -25.10
CA LEU A 614 27.57 2.85 -23.80
C LEU A 614 28.15 1.44 -23.76
N SER A 615 28.11 0.69 -24.88
CA SER A 615 28.71 -0.61 -25.03
C SER A 615 30.23 -0.59 -25.01
N ASP A 616 30.85 0.52 -25.41
CA ASP A 616 32.29 0.70 -25.34
C ASP A 616 32.78 0.77 -23.88
N ASN A 617 33.96 0.23 -23.63
CA ASN A 617 34.56 0.20 -22.29
C ASN A 617 35.11 1.55 -21.80
N SER A 618 35.07 2.58 -22.62
CA SER A 618 35.57 3.92 -22.30
C SER A 618 34.45 4.81 -21.74
N PHE A 619 34.53 5.18 -20.48
CA PHE A 619 33.74 6.27 -19.91
C PHE A 619 34.40 7.61 -20.24
N GLY A 620 33.62 8.56 -20.77
CA GLY A 620 34.10 9.89 -21.08
C GLY A 620 33.08 10.98 -20.74
N ILE A 621 33.21 11.56 -19.54
CA ILE A 621 32.29 12.66 -19.10
C ILE A 621 32.24 13.82 -20.09
N HIS A 622 33.33 14.13 -20.77
CA HIS A 622 33.35 15.17 -21.80
C HIS A 622 32.50 14.77 -23.02
N ARG A 623 32.58 13.50 -23.44
CA ARG A 623 31.76 12.98 -24.54
C ARG A 623 30.29 12.99 -24.14
N PHE A 624 29.96 12.53 -22.94
CA PHE A 624 28.61 12.59 -22.38
C PHE A 624 28.05 14.02 -22.44
N LYS A 625 28.76 15.00 -21.84
CA LYS A 625 28.33 16.40 -21.83
C LYS A 625 28.20 17.01 -23.23
N LYS A 626 29.10 16.64 -24.15
CA LYS A 626 29.03 17.07 -25.55
C LYS A 626 27.81 16.50 -26.26
N ASN A 627 27.50 15.20 -26.04
CA ASN A 627 26.32 14.57 -26.61
C ASN A 627 25.03 15.19 -26.08
N MET A 628 24.93 15.42 -24.76
CA MET A 628 23.76 16.07 -24.15
C MET A 628 23.47 17.43 -24.81
N LYS A 629 24.49 18.26 -24.96
CA LYS A 629 24.36 19.56 -25.63
C LYS A 629 23.94 19.40 -27.10
N LYS A 630 24.59 18.47 -27.81
CA LYS A 630 24.32 18.28 -29.24
C LYS A 630 22.94 17.72 -29.55
N ILE A 631 22.40 16.86 -28.68
CA ILE A 631 21.02 16.37 -28.76
C ILE A 631 20.05 17.55 -28.70
N VAL A 632 20.20 18.41 -27.68
CA VAL A 632 19.34 19.60 -27.57
C VAL A 632 19.41 20.48 -28.84
N GLU A 633 20.63 20.77 -29.33
CA GLU A 633 20.85 21.59 -30.53
C GLU A 633 20.21 21.00 -31.79
N GLU A 634 20.37 19.67 -32.00
CA GLU A 634 19.82 19.00 -33.18
C GLU A 634 18.28 18.91 -33.12
N PHE A 635 17.68 18.70 -31.96
CA PHE A 635 16.21 18.69 -31.82
C PHE A 635 15.62 20.12 -31.88
N ASP A 636 16.29 21.13 -31.33
CA ASP A 636 15.86 22.53 -31.42
C ASP A 636 15.92 23.09 -32.86
N ALA A 637 16.73 22.46 -33.73
CA ALA A 637 16.84 22.81 -35.13
C ALA A 637 15.74 22.20 -36.02
N ILE A 638 14.95 21.23 -35.51
CA ILE A 638 13.85 20.65 -36.29
C ILE A 638 12.79 21.73 -36.57
N PRO A 639 12.35 21.90 -37.81
CA PRO A 639 11.30 22.84 -38.13
C PRO A 639 9.97 22.49 -37.47
N VAL A 640 9.40 23.45 -36.74
CA VAL A 640 8.12 23.26 -36.01
C VAL A 640 7.07 24.24 -36.51
N LYS A 641 5.81 23.81 -36.46
CA LYS A 641 4.65 24.64 -36.83
C LYS A 641 4.39 25.65 -35.70
N ASP A 642 4.08 26.89 -36.08
CA ASP A 642 3.67 27.92 -35.11
C ASP A 642 2.18 27.76 -34.73
N ILE A 643 1.90 26.73 -33.96
CA ILE A 643 0.57 26.40 -33.43
C ILE A 643 0.63 26.24 -31.94
N LYS A 644 -0.47 26.54 -31.22
CA LYS A 644 -0.59 26.31 -29.80
C LYS A 644 -1.40 25.05 -29.55
N LYS A 645 -0.85 24.13 -28.78
CA LYS A 645 -1.55 22.91 -28.30
C LYS A 645 -1.69 22.94 -26.80
N PRO A 646 -2.72 22.31 -26.23
CA PRO A 646 -2.80 22.15 -24.77
C PRO A 646 -1.64 21.27 -24.30
N ARG A 647 -0.88 21.77 -23.35
CA ARG A 647 0.17 21.01 -22.67
C ARG A 647 -0.44 20.23 -21.51
N VAL A 648 -0.16 18.94 -21.45
CA VAL A 648 -0.72 18.01 -20.48
C VAL A 648 0.39 17.29 -19.74
N GLY A 649 0.50 17.56 -18.44
CA GLY A 649 1.42 16.88 -17.54
C GLY A 649 0.95 15.45 -17.24
N ILE A 650 1.86 14.47 -17.28
CA ILE A 650 1.61 13.09 -16.88
C ILE A 650 2.43 12.82 -15.63
N VAL A 651 1.75 12.60 -14.50
CA VAL A 651 2.34 12.26 -13.22
C VAL A 651 1.70 10.98 -12.67
N GLY A 652 2.19 10.44 -11.57
CA GLY A 652 1.57 9.29 -10.92
C GLY A 652 2.54 8.18 -10.57
N GLU A 653 2.02 6.96 -10.42
CA GLU A 653 2.83 5.79 -10.08
C GLU A 653 3.83 5.49 -11.20
N ILE A 654 5.07 5.23 -10.79
CA ILE A 654 6.23 5.22 -11.69
C ILE A 654 6.10 4.27 -12.89
N LEU A 655 5.65 3.03 -12.70
CA LEU A 655 5.49 2.08 -13.81
C LEU A 655 4.33 2.49 -14.71
N VAL A 656 3.18 2.87 -14.13
CA VAL A 656 2.01 3.30 -14.91
C VAL A 656 2.31 4.59 -15.67
N LYS A 657 3.08 5.50 -15.08
CA LYS A 657 3.48 6.75 -15.74
C LYS A 657 4.33 6.51 -16.97
N PHE A 658 5.36 5.67 -16.88
CA PHE A 658 6.37 5.50 -17.93
C PHE A 658 6.08 4.36 -18.93
N SER A 659 5.26 3.36 -18.58
CA SER A 659 5.02 2.19 -19.41
C SER A 659 3.82 2.40 -20.37
N PRO A 660 4.02 2.40 -21.68
CA PRO A 660 2.94 2.48 -22.65
C PRO A 660 1.91 1.35 -22.49
N THR A 661 2.36 0.14 -22.14
CA THR A 661 1.48 -1.01 -21.89
C THR A 661 0.59 -0.78 -20.66
N ALA A 662 1.13 -0.15 -19.61
CA ALA A 662 0.41 0.08 -18.36
C ALA A 662 -0.60 1.23 -18.45
N ASN A 663 -0.34 2.24 -19.29
CA ASN A 663 -1.16 3.44 -19.43
C ASN A 663 -1.93 3.54 -20.74
N ASN A 664 -2.07 2.44 -21.48
CA ASN A 664 -2.78 2.38 -22.76
C ASN A 664 -2.25 3.38 -23.80
N ASN A 665 -0.91 3.52 -23.94
CA ASN A 665 -0.22 4.44 -24.84
C ASN A 665 -0.65 5.91 -24.64
N LEU A 666 -0.71 6.36 -23.39
CA LEU A 666 -1.24 7.68 -23.02
C LEU A 666 -0.59 8.84 -23.76
N VAL A 667 0.71 8.81 -24.00
CA VAL A 667 1.43 9.88 -24.76
C VAL A 667 0.93 9.94 -26.20
N GLU A 668 0.82 8.79 -26.87
CA GLU A 668 0.31 8.72 -28.25
C GLU A 668 -1.16 9.15 -28.33
N LEU A 669 -1.95 8.76 -27.32
CA LEU A 669 -3.34 9.21 -27.20
C LEU A 669 -3.44 10.74 -27.11
N LEU A 670 -2.64 11.38 -26.24
CA LEU A 670 -2.65 12.83 -26.10
C LEU A 670 -2.24 13.55 -27.39
N GLU A 671 -1.21 13.04 -28.06
CA GLU A 671 -0.74 13.60 -29.33
C GLU A 671 -1.78 13.44 -30.44
N SER A 672 -2.48 12.30 -30.52
CA SER A 672 -3.55 12.06 -31.49
C SER A 672 -4.78 12.94 -31.26
N GLU A 673 -5.04 13.31 -30.01
CA GLU A 673 -6.11 14.25 -29.61
C GLU A 673 -5.64 15.74 -29.72
N GLY A 674 -4.45 15.97 -30.28
CA GLY A 674 -3.92 17.31 -30.56
C GLY A 674 -3.26 18.00 -29.36
N ALA A 675 -2.88 17.31 -28.33
CA ALA A 675 -2.17 17.84 -27.16
C ALA A 675 -0.65 17.59 -27.21
N GLU A 676 0.09 18.27 -26.35
CA GLU A 676 1.51 18.00 -26.04
C GLU A 676 1.60 17.30 -24.70
N ALA A 677 2.24 16.12 -24.67
CA ALA A 677 2.54 15.43 -23.42
C ALA A 677 3.79 16.02 -22.76
N VAL A 678 3.72 16.26 -21.44
CA VAL A 678 4.84 16.72 -20.61
C VAL A 678 5.02 15.73 -19.48
N MET A 679 6.18 15.08 -19.43
CA MET A 679 6.46 14.06 -18.41
C MET A 679 7.70 14.45 -17.61
N PRO A 680 7.60 14.50 -16.26
CA PRO A 680 8.76 14.68 -15.38
C PRO A 680 9.79 13.56 -15.52
N ASP A 681 11.05 13.90 -15.24
CA ASP A 681 12.20 13.04 -15.46
C ASP A 681 12.21 11.80 -14.56
N LEU A 682 12.68 10.65 -15.07
CA LEU A 682 12.81 9.40 -14.27
C LEU A 682 13.88 9.54 -13.18
N VAL A 683 14.98 10.24 -13.49
CA VAL A 683 16.10 10.43 -12.54
C VAL A 683 15.66 11.23 -11.31
N ASP A 684 14.66 12.09 -11.42
CA ASP A 684 14.16 12.87 -10.28
C ASP A 684 13.56 11.98 -9.18
N PHE A 685 13.06 10.78 -9.52
CA PHE A 685 12.63 9.78 -8.53
C PHE A 685 13.81 9.27 -7.66
N PHE A 686 14.99 9.12 -8.24
CA PHE A 686 16.19 8.78 -7.46
C PHE A 686 16.67 9.95 -6.59
N LEU A 687 16.60 11.18 -7.12
CA LEU A 687 16.92 12.39 -6.37
C LEU A 687 15.95 12.59 -5.19
N TYR A 688 14.66 12.30 -5.38
CA TYR A 688 13.67 12.24 -4.32
C TYR A 688 14.08 11.27 -3.22
N GLY A 689 14.50 10.05 -3.59
CA GLY A 689 14.98 9.04 -2.63
C GLY A 689 16.16 9.57 -1.79
N PHE A 690 17.13 10.26 -2.41
CA PHE A 690 18.24 10.88 -1.70
C PHE A 690 17.80 12.06 -0.82
N ARG A 691 16.87 12.89 -1.29
CA ARG A 691 16.34 14.04 -0.53
C ARG A 691 15.64 13.62 0.76
N ASN A 692 14.99 12.47 0.76
CA ASN A 692 14.28 11.91 1.91
C ASN A 692 15.17 11.69 3.14
N ALA A 693 16.48 11.48 2.94
CA ALA A 693 17.44 11.23 4.02
C ALA A 693 17.50 12.36 5.06
N THR A 694 17.37 13.60 4.64
CA THR A 694 17.40 14.75 5.55
C THR A 694 16.27 14.66 6.57
N PHE A 695 15.03 14.45 6.11
CA PHE A 695 13.86 14.32 6.97
C PHE A 695 13.97 13.11 7.91
N LYS A 696 14.45 11.96 7.41
CA LYS A 696 14.64 10.75 8.23
C LYS A 696 15.59 10.99 9.39
N VAL A 697 16.68 11.72 9.15
CA VAL A 697 17.66 12.03 10.20
C VAL A 697 17.11 13.08 11.18
N GLU A 698 16.50 14.13 10.68
CA GLU A 698 16.03 15.23 11.50
C GLU A 698 14.80 14.85 12.35
N LYS A 699 13.87 14.08 11.79
CA LYS A 699 12.54 13.84 12.39
C LYS A 699 12.30 12.41 12.86
N LEU A 700 13.01 11.42 12.31
CA LEU A 700 12.74 9.99 12.54
C LEU A 700 13.92 9.25 13.20
N GLY A 701 14.98 9.95 13.61
CA GLY A 701 16.08 9.40 14.40
C GLY A 701 17.12 8.57 13.63
N PHE A 702 17.21 8.72 12.30
CA PHE A 702 18.24 8.05 11.51
C PHE A 702 19.62 8.65 11.68
N ASP A 703 20.68 7.91 11.30
CA ASP A 703 22.06 8.33 11.43
C ASP A 703 22.41 9.51 10.51
N LYS A 704 23.13 10.51 11.06
CA LYS A 704 23.51 11.73 10.34
C LYS A 704 24.47 11.49 9.16
N SER A 705 25.21 10.37 9.14
CA SER A 705 26.13 10.04 8.05
C SER A 705 25.42 9.91 6.70
N ILE A 706 24.16 9.47 6.72
CA ILE A 706 23.33 9.26 5.53
C ILE A 706 23.13 10.56 4.74
N ILE A 707 22.97 11.71 5.41
CA ILE A 707 22.75 13.01 4.74
C ILE A 707 23.91 13.37 3.83
N ARG A 708 25.16 13.22 4.32
CA ARG A 708 26.35 13.60 3.54
C ARG A 708 26.49 12.80 2.27
N MET A 709 26.26 11.49 2.36
CA MET A 709 26.34 10.57 1.22
C MET A 709 25.27 10.89 0.18
N ASN A 710 24.02 11.08 0.62
CA ASN A 710 22.90 11.35 -0.28
C ASN A 710 23.00 12.74 -0.94
N ASN A 711 23.43 13.76 -0.20
CA ASN A 711 23.67 15.09 -0.78
C ASN A 711 24.82 15.07 -1.80
N LEU A 712 25.85 14.24 -1.61
CA LEU A 712 26.88 14.03 -2.62
C LEU A 712 26.30 13.36 -3.88
N GLY A 713 25.43 12.39 -3.71
CA GLY A 713 24.72 11.75 -4.83
C GLY A 713 23.90 12.75 -5.64
N ILE A 714 23.09 13.60 -4.97
CA ILE A 714 22.32 14.66 -5.64
C ILE A 714 23.25 15.57 -6.43
N LYS A 715 24.33 16.09 -5.79
CA LYS A 715 25.28 16.98 -6.45
C LYS A 715 25.99 16.35 -7.64
N ALA A 716 26.30 15.06 -7.57
CA ALA A 716 26.94 14.34 -8.66
C ALA A 716 26.01 14.21 -9.88
N ILE A 717 24.75 13.85 -9.67
CA ILE A 717 23.76 13.75 -10.75
C ILE A 717 23.46 15.13 -11.34
N GLU A 718 23.27 16.15 -10.50
CA GLU A 718 23.06 17.54 -10.95
C GLU A 718 24.25 18.07 -11.75
N TRP A 719 25.48 17.75 -11.35
CA TRP A 719 26.67 18.11 -12.12
C TRP A 719 26.72 17.41 -13.48
N MET A 720 26.30 16.13 -13.56
CA MET A 720 26.24 15.39 -14.81
C MET A 720 25.23 16.03 -15.78
N ARG A 721 24.03 16.34 -15.31
CA ARG A 721 22.97 16.93 -16.15
C ARG A 721 23.11 18.44 -16.42
N GLY A 722 24.10 19.10 -15.78
CA GLY A 722 24.30 20.54 -15.90
C GLY A 722 24.52 21.06 -17.33
N SER A 723 25.16 20.26 -18.21
CA SER A 723 25.33 20.63 -19.62
C SER A 723 24.03 20.58 -20.43
N ALA A 724 23.16 19.62 -20.10
CA ALA A 724 21.82 19.55 -20.70
C ALA A 724 20.95 20.70 -20.20
N LYS A 725 20.94 20.98 -18.89
CA LYS A 725 20.23 22.14 -18.30
C LYS A 725 20.60 23.44 -19.02
N LYS A 726 21.91 23.70 -19.19
CA LYS A 726 22.38 24.90 -19.87
C LYS A 726 21.91 24.96 -21.32
N ALA A 727 22.01 23.86 -22.08
CA ALA A 727 21.58 23.81 -23.45
C ALA A 727 20.04 23.99 -23.59
N LEU A 728 19.26 23.41 -22.65
CA LEU A 728 17.81 23.59 -22.63
C LEU A 728 17.40 25.04 -22.34
N ILE A 729 18.11 25.74 -21.43
CA ILE A 729 17.89 27.18 -21.15
C ILE A 729 18.22 28.03 -22.39
N GLU A 730 19.28 27.68 -23.13
CA GLU A 730 19.73 28.41 -24.35
C GLU A 730 18.87 28.05 -25.56
N SER A 731 18.04 27.02 -25.53
CA SER A 731 17.19 26.56 -26.63
C SER A 731 15.97 27.47 -26.84
N LYS A 732 15.34 27.37 -28.01
CA LYS A 732 14.13 28.13 -28.38
C LYS A 732 12.86 27.47 -27.88
N HIS A 733 12.86 26.12 -27.71
CA HIS A 733 11.65 25.34 -27.59
C HIS A 733 11.55 24.56 -26.29
N PHE A 734 12.65 24.35 -25.56
CA PHE A 734 12.70 23.44 -24.41
C PHE A 734 12.79 24.20 -23.07
N THR A 735 12.32 23.54 -22.01
CA THR A 735 12.43 24.03 -20.64
C THR A 735 13.46 23.21 -19.85
N PRO A 736 14.16 23.79 -18.87
CA PRO A 736 15.14 23.07 -18.05
C PRO A 736 14.49 22.02 -17.16
N THR A 737 15.30 21.13 -16.61
CA THR A 737 14.86 20.15 -15.61
C THR A 737 14.59 20.82 -14.26
N ALA A 738 13.65 20.29 -13.49
CA ALA A 738 13.36 20.74 -12.15
C ALA A 738 14.55 20.60 -11.19
N ASP A 739 14.55 21.40 -10.12
CA ASP A 739 15.45 21.23 -8.99
C ASP A 739 14.72 20.52 -7.85
N ILE A 740 15.30 19.45 -7.33
CA ILE A 740 14.65 18.62 -6.31
C ILE A 740 14.44 19.36 -4.98
N TRP A 741 15.30 20.34 -4.67
CA TRP A 741 15.17 21.15 -3.47
C TRP A 741 14.01 22.14 -3.57
N GLU A 742 13.87 22.79 -4.74
CA GLU A 742 12.73 23.67 -5.03
C GLU A 742 11.43 22.87 -5.03
N MET A 743 11.43 21.71 -5.68
CA MET A 743 10.27 20.83 -5.72
C MET A 743 9.85 20.36 -4.32
N SER A 744 10.82 20.00 -3.44
CA SER A 744 10.52 19.62 -2.07
C SER A 744 9.91 20.75 -1.26
N LYS A 745 10.39 21.99 -1.47
CA LYS A 745 9.87 23.19 -0.82
C LYS A 745 8.43 23.50 -1.28
N MET A 746 8.15 23.41 -2.57
CA MET A 746 6.78 23.58 -3.08
C MET A 746 5.82 22.52 -2.49
N ALA A 747 6.26 21.27 -2.38
CA ALA A 747 5.43 20.20 -1.84
C ALA A 747 5.05 20.44 -0.37
N GLU A 748 5.94 21.05 0.45
CA GLU A 748 5.70 21.34 1.88
C GLU A 748 4.51 22.27 2.12
N ASP A 749 4.11 23.09 1.15
CA ASP A 749 2.92 23.94 1.22
C ASP A 749 1.60 23.15 1.20
N VAL A 750 1.65 21.89 0.77
CA VAL A 750 0.47 21.01 0.62
C VAL A 750 0.57 19.76 1.47
N VAL A 751 1.71 19.06 1.41
CA VAL A 751 1.97 17.82 2.17
C VAL A 751 3.35 17.86 2.79
N SER A 752 3.50 17.23 3.96
CA SER A 752 4.81 17.07 4.57
C SER A 752 5.74 16.21 3.71
N ILE A 753 7.03 16.57 3.64
CA ILE A 753 8.06 15.71 3.04
C ILE A 753 8.34 14.44 3.86
N GLY A 754 7.64 14.25 4.97
CA GLY A 754 7.53 12.99 5.69
C GLY A 754 6.75 11.90 4.94
N ASN A 755 5.95 12.27 3.94
CA ASN A 755 5.29 11.34 3.02
C ASN A 755 6.30 10.72 2.06
N GLN A 756 7.00 9.65 2.47
CA GLN A 756 8.15 9.07 1.77
C GLN A 756 7.90 7.66 1.23
N THR A 757 6.65 7.22 1.19
CA THR A 757 6.30 5.89 0.69
C THR A 757 5.87 5.96 -0.77
N GLY A 758 6.39 5.08 -1.62
CA GLY A 758 6.19 5.13 -3.06
C GLY A 758 6.74 6.43 -3.64
N GLU A 759 5.96 7.11 -4.46
CA GLU A 759 6.29 8.43 -5.00
C GLU A 759 6.27 9.53 -3.92
N GLY A 760 5.48 9.33 -2.85
CA GLY A 760 5.43 10.21 -1.69
C GLY A 760 5.20 11.68 -2.06
N TRP A 761 5.79 12.60 -1.30
CA TRP A 761 5.67 14.05 -1.52
C TRP A 761 6.10 14.49 -2.93
N PHE A 762 6.96 13.69 -3.57
CA PHE A 762 7.47 13.97 -4.90
C PHE A 762 6.35 14.07 -5.95
N LEU A 763 5.33 13.21 -5.88
CA LEU A 763 4.17 13.27 -6.78
C LEU A 763 3.42 14.60 -6.66
N THR A 764 3.21 15.09 -5.45
CA THR A 764 2.60 16.42 -5.21
C THR A 764 3.52 17.52 -5.73
N GLY A 765 4.84 17.40 -5.51
CA GLY A 765 5.85 18.33 -6.02
C GLY A 765 5.88 18.38 -7.54
N GLU A 766 5.78 17.23 -8.22
CA GLU A 766 5.67 17.18 -9.70
C GLU A 766 4.44 17.96 -10.21
N MET A 767 3.27 17.79 -9.56
CA MET A 767 2.06 18.52 -9.95
C MET A 767 2.23 20.03 -9.78
N LEU A 768 2.78 20.47 -8.66
CA LEU A 768 3.04 21.88 -8.39
C LEU A 768 4.06 22.47 -9.37
N HIS A 769 5.15 21.76 -9.62
CA HIS A 769 6.17 22.20 -10.59
C HIS A 769 5.57 22.37 -11.98
N LEU A 770 4.77 21.42 -12.46
CA LEU A 770 4.09 21.51 -13.76
C LEU A 770 3.15 22.72 -13.83
N ILE A 771 2.38 23.00 -12.79
CA ILE A 771 1.50 24.18 -12.74
C ILE A 771 2.34 25.46 -12.85
N HIS A 772 3.44 25.57 -12.10
CA HIS A 772 4.35 26.71 -12.15
C HIS A 772 5.00 26.89 -13.53
N ASP A 773 5.31 25.80 -14.23
CA ASP A 773 5.87 25.80 -15.58
C ASP A 773 4.81 26.05 -16.66
N GLY A 774 3.60 26.45 -16.28
CA GLY A 774 2.51 26.75 -17.21
C GLY A 774 1.90 25.51 -17.87
N VAL A 775 1.95 24.36 -17.19
CA VAL A 775 1.31 23.09 -17.59
C VAL A 775 0.22 22.74 -16.58
N PRO A 776 -0.89 23.50 -16.53
CA PRO A 776 -1.92 23.33 -15.50
C PRO A 776 -2.85 22.14 -15.77
N ASN A 777 -2.81 21.52 -16.95
CA ASN A 777 -3.59 20.33 -17.28
C ASN A 777 -2.77 19.10 -16.88
N ILE A 778 -3.25 18.29 -15.95
CA ILE A 778 -2.47 17.20 -15.37
C ILE A 778 -3.31 15.92 -15.32
N ILE A 779 -2.75 14.83 -15.79
CA ILE A 779 -3.26 13.47 -15.62
C ILE A 779 -2.41 12.78 -14.55
N CYS A 780 -3.04 12.47 -13.41
CA CYS A 780 -2.44 11.66 -12.37
C CYS A 780 -2.80 10.18 -12.62
N THR A 781 -1.85 9.43 -13.18
CA THR A 781 -2.00 8.02 -13.51
C THR A 781 -1.69 7.15 -12.29
N GLN A 782 -2.56 6.21 -11.96
CA GLN A 782 -2.33 5.37 -10.79
C GLN A 782 -2.96 4.00 -10.93
N PRO A 783 -2.39 2.97 -10.31
CA PRO A 783 -3.09 1.70 -10.12
C PRO A 783 -4.33 1.90 -9.26
N PHE A 784 -5.39 1.13 -9.52
CA PHE A 784 -6.53 1.07 -8.59
C PHE A 784 -6.05 0.73 -7.17
N ALA A 785 -6.59 1.40 -6.18
CA ALA A 785 -6.22 1.25 -4.77
C ALA A 785 -4.70 1.41 -4.49
N CYS A 786 -4.04 2.36 -5.16
CA CYS A 786 -2.65 2.71 -4.89
C CYS A 786 -2.54 3.46 -3.57
N LEU A 787 -1.93 2.81 -2.55
CA LEU A 787 -1.89 3.33 -1.19
C LEU A 787 -1.24 4.73 -1.06
N PRO A 788 -0.02 4.99 -1.58
CA PRO A 788 0.57 6.32 -1.49
C PRO A 788 -0.26 7.38 -2.24
N ASN A 789 -0.80 7.04 -3.41
CA ASN A 789 -1.48 8.00 -4.27
C ASN A 789 -2.85 8.43 -3.74
N HIS A 790 -3.45 7.68 -2.81
CA HIS A 790 -4.62 8.16 -2.05
C HIS A 790 -4.30 9.40 -1.22
N ILE A 791 -3.07 9.51 -0.71
CA ILE A 791 -2.62 10.64 0.10
C ILE A 791 -2.08 11.77 -0.79
N VAL A 792 -1.03 11.48 -1.57
CA VAL A 792 -0.21 12.49 -2.28
C VAL A 792 -0.62 12.72 -3.74
N GLY A 793 -1.54 11.91 -4.25
CA GLY A 793 -2.16 12.05 -5.57
C GLY A 793 -3.59 12.58 -5.45
N LYS A 794 -4.58 11.68 -5.30
CA LYS A 794 -6.01 12.05 -5.16
C LYS A 794 -6.27 12.94 -3.95
N GLY A 795 -5.64 12.65 -2.81
CA GLY A 795 -5.84 13.34 -1.55
C GLY A 795 -5.48 14.82 -1.55
N VAL A 796 -4.68 15.27 -2.54
CA VAL A 796 -4.27 16.69 -2.63
C VAL A 796 -4.98 17.48 -3.73
N ILE A 797 -5.74 16.82 -4.62
CA ILE A 797 -6.34 17.49 -5.80
C ILE A 797 -7.26 18.64 -5.38
N LYS A 798 -8.07 18.47 -4.33
CA LYS A 798 -8.97 19.50 -3.82
C LYS A 798 -8.17 20.74 -3.38
N LYS A 799 -7.11 20.53 -2.60
CA LYS A 799 -6.23 21.60 -2.09
C LYS A 799 -5.49 22.30 -3.23
N LEU A 800 -4.93 21.54 -4.18
CA LEU A 800 -4.25 22.10 -5.35
C LEU A 800 -5.17 22.98 -6.20
N ARG A 801 -6.40 22.55 -6.44
CA ARG A 801 -7.39 23.35 -7.18
C ARG A 801 -7.82 24.62 -6.43
N ALA A 802 -7.87 24.58 -5.09
CA ALA A 802 -8.19 25.75 -4.29
C ALA A 802 -7.05 26.78 -4.35
N GLN A 803 -5.79 26.33 -4.29
CA GLN A 803 -4.61 27.20 -4.36
C GLN A 803 -4.29 27.66 -5.79
N HIS A 804 -4.61 26.85 -6.79
CA HIS A 804 -4.34 27.07 -8.22
C HIS A 804 -5.61 26.88 -9.04
N PRO A 805 -6.48 27.90 -9.15
CA PRO A 805 -7.76 27.80 -9.88
C PRO A 805 -7.63 27.48 -11.37
N GLU A 806 -6.44 27.73 -11.95
CA GLU A 806 -6.10 27.33 -13.32
C GLU A 806 -5.86 25.82 -13.48
N ALA A 807 -5.59 25.10 -12.41
CA ALA A 807 -5.27 23.67 -12.42
C ALA A 807 -6.46 22.81 -12.87
N ASN A 808 -6.22 22.00 -13.90
CA ASN A 808 -7.19 21.07 -14.49
C ASN A 808 -6.64 19.65 -14.34
N ILE A 809 -6.75 19.11 -13.11
CA ILE A 809 -6.17 17.84 -12.71
C ILE A 809 -7.21 16.74 -12.78
N VAL A 810 -6.89 15.61 -13.41
CA VAL A 810 -7.72 14.39 -13.40
C VAL A 810 -6.92 13.20 -12.92
N ALA A 811 -7.48 12.45 -11.97
CA ALA A 811 -6.93 11.15 -11.59
C ALA A 811 -7.55 10.04 -12.46
N VAL A 812 -6.69 9.18 -12.99
CA VAL A 812 -7.09 8.04 -13.84
C VAL A 812 -6.54 6.76 -13.23
N ASP A 813 -7.46 5.89 -12.81
CA ASP A 813 -7.13 4.57 -12.25
C ASP A 813 -6.95 3.55 -13.38
N TYR A 814 -5.87 2.75 -13.26
CA TYR A 814 -5.57 1.63 -14.15
C TYR A 814 -5.66 0.31 -13.38
N ASP A 815 -6.39 -0.63 -13.96
CA ASP A 815 -6.65 -1.95 -13.40
C ASP A 815 -6.98 -2.91 -14.54
N PRO A 816 -6.69 -4.24 -14.44
CA PRO A 816 -7.05 -5.20 -15.48
C PRO A 816 -8.54 -5.22 -15.82
N GLY A 817 -9.40 -4.95 -14.82
CA GLY A 817 -10.85 -4.89 -14.98
C GLY A 817 -11.40 -3.50 -15.30
N ALA A 818 -10.56 -2.47 -15.33
CA ALA A 818 -11.01 -1.10 -15.60
C ALA A 818 -11.44 -0.91 -17.06
N SER A 819 -12.53 -0.18 -17.25
CA SER A 819 -13.01 0.16 -18.58
C SER A 819 -12.09 1.21 -19.25
N GLU A 820 -11.39 0.82 -20.30
CA GLU A 820 -10.59 1.75 -21.13
C GLU A 820 -11.45 2.93 -21.61
N VAL A 821 -12.72 2.70 -21.89
CA VAL A 821 -13.67 3.74 -22.33
C VAL A 821 -13.86 4.81 -21.25
N ASN A 822 -13.98 4.39 -19.97
CA ASN A 822 -14.13 5.32 -18.86
C ASN A 822 -12.86 6.15 -18.64
N GLN A 823 -11.68 5.52 -18.77
CA GLN A 823 -10.39 6.22 -18.72
C GLN A 823 -10.30 7.26 -19.85
N LEU A 824 -10.60 6.85 -21.08
CA LEU A 824 -10.59 7.72 -22.26
C LEU A 824 -11.57 8.90 -22.09
N ASN A 825 -12.79 8.65 -21.60
CA ASN A 825 -13.79 9.70 -21.39
C ASN A 825 -13.31 10.74 -20.37
N ARG A 826 -12.68 10.34 -19.28
CA ARG A 826 -12.10 11.27 -18.29
C ARG A 826 -11.00 12.12 -18.91
N ILE A 827 -10.11 11.53 -19.71
CA ILE A 827 -9.03 12.23 -20.41
C ILE A 827 -9.60 13.21 -21.43
N LYS A 828 -10.57 12.79 -22.26
CA LYS A 828 -11.24 13.66 -23.25
C LYS A 828 -11.98 14.82 -22.60
N LEU A 829 -12.63 14.63 -21.48
CA LEU A 829 -13.30 15.70 -20.74
C LEU A 829 -12.28 16.75 -20.23
N MET A 830 -11.16 16.30 -19.71
CA MET A 830 -10.05 17.19 -19.31
C MET A 830 -9.50 17.96 -20.51
N LEU A 831 -9.26 17.28 -21.66
CA LEU A 831 -8.77 17.90 -22.89
C LEU A 831 -9.79 18.90 -23.47
N ALA A 832 -11.09 18.63 -23.43
CA ALA A 832 -12.12 19.56 -23.84
C ALA A 832 -12.08 20.87 -23.02
N THR A 833 -11.83 20.76 -21.71
CA THR A 833 -11.64 21.93 -20.83
C THR A 833 -10.35 22.69 -21.19
N ALA A 834 -9.25 21.97 -21.44
CA ALA A 834 -7.96 22.55 -21.82
C ALA A 834 -8.04 23.31 -23.17
N ASN A 835 -8.69 22.73 -24.17
CA ASN A 835 -8.90 23.34 -25.47
C ASN A 835 -9.75 24.62 -25.41
N LYS A 836 -10.83 24.64 -24.59
CA LYS A 836 -11.64 25.85 -24.37
C LYS A 836 -10.82 27.01 -23.80
N LYS A 837 -9.86 26.74 -22.93
CA LYS A 837 -8.96 27.75 -22.36
C LYS A 837 -7.99 28.35 -23.40
N ILE A 838 -7.52 27.54 -24.36
CA ILE A 838 -6.65 28.03 -25.44
C ILE A 838 -7.43 28.88 -26.46
N GLY A 839 -8.64 28.47 -26.86
CA GLY A 839 -9.48 29.20 -27.81
C GLY A 839 -10.06 30.51 -27.25
N LYS A 840 -9.94 30.78 -25.94
CA LYS A 840 -10.34 32.05 -25.30
C LYS A 840 -9.20 33.05 -25.13
N LYS A 841 -7.96 32.67 -25.43
CA LYS A 841 -6.78 33.52 -25.49
C LYS A 841 -6.41 33.83 -26.95
#